data_19819d726dbd6177d83e2d0f07765bb0
#
_entry.id   19819d726dbd6177d83e2d0f07765bb0
#
_cell.length_a   1.000
_cell.length_b   1.000
_cell.length_c   1.000
_cell.angle_alpha   90.00
_cell.angle_beta   90.00
_cell.angle_gamma   90.00
#
_symmetry.space_group_name_H-M   'P 1'
#
loop_
_entity.id
_entity.type
_entity.pdbx_description
1 polymer ?
#
loop_
_entity_poly.entity_id
_entity_poly.type
_entity_poly.pdbx_seq_one_letter_code
_entity_poly.pdbx_strand_id
1 'polypeptide(L)'
;MSGIIGVACFDAEPLDPKIPDAMLETLAHRGADARGVWCEHGVGLGHNALWTTPESLKEQQPLQSQDRTLILVSDARIDNRDELIRTLALDTRPVSDITDAELILAAYRKWGEACPIRLVGDFAFVVWDESRRRFFCARDSMGVRSLYYHCENGRFSFASEIKALFKGPWVPSELNEERVAEHLVSAFDDQRSTFYRDIYRLPAGHCMTVGADGARLRRYWALDPDHELFLGSDSEYEEAFRDRLIEAVRCRLRSAFPVGSTLSGGLDSSAITCIARDGLEKQGQAKLHTFSAVFPGLPERYLQSIDERPYIQAVVAQGGVLAHQLQADRLNPIGDLEALLWHQDDPLVPFNIYMHLGMYRLAREQGVRVMLDGFDGDTTVSHGYERLTELARTLHWMSLFREARAVVRRVANPNVSVWTVLRAYTLPPLMPAEWPRLWPRRQHRLPWGNASLIAEPFARRVRLDERIRRLESSHPRRFRNARQAHRDSLASPLIPYSLELADKAAAACSVEARYPFFDRRLVEFCLSLPASQKLRAGWQRSILRRSMQGILPPEIQWRNSKANLSPNFYRNLLILGQGTLERIVAEDLDAVSSYIDPQALKKLYARYAAHPSDADAMTLFLALTFAAWVRQSGVGHR
;
A
#
# COMPACT_ATOMS: atom_id res chain seq x y z
N MET A 1 -8.92 10.28 -5.89
CA MET A 1 -9.27 9.63 -4.62
C MET A 1 -10.23 10.50 -3.87
N SER A 2 -11.48 10.11 -3.93
CA SER A 2 -12.58 10.84 -3.31
C SER A 2 -12.56 10.64 -1.79
N GLY A 3 -13.26 11.52 -1.06
CA GLY A 3 -13.51 11.36 0.36
C GLY A 3 -14.94 10.92 0.61
N ILE A 4 -15.15 9.83 1.33
CA ILE A 4 -16.47 9.37 1.74
C ILE A 4 -16.60 9.39 3.26
N ILE A 5 -17.80 9.72 3.71
CA ILE A 5 -18.16 9.70 5.13
C ILE A 5 -19.59 9.17 5.33
N GLY A 6 -19.87 8.69 6.52
CA GLY A 6 -21.22 8.47 6.96
C GLY A 6 -21.34 8.27 8.46
N VAL A 7 -22.53 8.57 8.93
CA VAL A 7 -22.92 8.44 10.34
C VAL A 7 -24.33 7.91 10.45
N ALA A 8 -24.61 7.14 11.49
CA ALA A 8 -25.96 6.75 11.85
C ALA A 8 -26.15 6.62 13.35
N CYS A 9 -27.35 6.96 13.81
CA CYS A 9 -27.90 6.65 15.11
C CYS A 9 -29.07 5.68 14.91
N PHE A 10 -28.89 4.41 15.29
CA PHE A 10 -29.94 3.38 15.14
C PHE A 10 -31.00 3.45 16.25
N ASP A 11 -30.69 4.02 17.38
CA ASP A 11 -31.58 4.44 18.46
C ASP A 11 -32.25 5.76 18.06
N ALA A 12 -33.51 5.91 18.16
CA ALA A 12 -34.36 6.99 17.68
C ALA A 12 -33.91 8.47 17.98
N GLU A 13 -32.66 8.68 18.36
CA GLU A 13 -32.08 10.02 18.52
C GLU A 13 -31.89 10.70 17.16
N PRO A 14 -32.32 11.96 17.01
CA PRO A 14 -32.10 12.70 15.78
C PRO A 14 -30.60 12.97 15.56
N LEU A 15 -30.11 12.70 14.35
CA LEU A 15 -28.75 13.07 13.96
C LEU A 15 -28.68 14.59 13.72
N ASP A 16 -27.70 15.27 14.33
CA ASP A 16 -27.38 16.66 13.97
C ASP A 16 -26.84 16.71 12.52
N PRO A 17 -27.54 17.38 11.60
CA PRO A 17 -27.12 17.45 10.18
C PRO A 17 -25.79 18.17 9.97
N LYS A 18 -25.27 18.90 10.97
CA LYS A 18 -23.96 19.53 10.91
C LYS A 18 -22.80 18.52 11.01
N ILE A 19 -23.02 17.33 11.58
CA ILE A 19 -21.96 16.33 11.75
C ILE A 19 -21.43 15.83 10.40
N PRO A 20 -22.27 15.36 9.44
CA PRO A 20 -21.78 14.97 8.11
C PRO A 20 -21.04 16.09 7.39
N ASP A 21 -21.51 17.34 7.49
CA ASP A 21 -20.83 18.50 6.89
C ASP A 21 -19.44 18.72 7.50
N ALA A 22 -19.32 18.68 8.83
CA ALA A 22 -18.04 18.85 9.52
C ALA A 22 -17.07 17.71 9.20
N MET A 23 -17.56 16.48 9.03
CA MET A 23 -16.76 15.35 8.59
C MET A 23 -16.20 15.56 7.18
N LEU A 24 -17.04 15.97 6.23
CA LEU A 24 -16.63 16.23 4.85
C LEU A 24 -15.66 17.40 4.73
N GLU A 25 -15.84 18.46 5.50
CA GLU A 25 -14.90 19.59 5.52
C GLU A 25 -13.49 19.14 5.89
N THR A 26 -13.38 18.21 6.85
CA THR A 26 -12.09 17.63 7.24
C THR A 26 -11.41 16.87 6.09
N LEU A 27 -12.18 16.37 5.12
CA LEU A 27 -11.71 15.63 3.95
C LEU A 27 -11.67 16.49 2.66
N ALA A 28 -11.73 17.82 2.74
CA ALA A 28 -11.75 18.69 1.57
C ALA A 28 -10.54 18.50 0.64
N HIS A 29 -9.38 18.13 1.19
CA HIS A 29 -8.17 17.85 0.42
C HIS A 29 -8.27 16.61 -0.48
N ARG A 30 -9.17 15.66 -0.18
CA ARG A 30 -9.34 14.44 -1.01
C ARG A 30 -10.14 14.69 -2.27
N GLY A 31 -11.03 15.69 -2.28
CA GLY A 31 -11.88 15.93 -3.44
C GLY A 31 -12.39 17.36 -3.47
N ALA A 32 -11.80 18.15 -4.36
CA ALA A 32 -12.13 19.57 -4.53
C ALA A 32 -13.08 19.85 -5.71
N ASP A 33 -13.44 18.81 -6.49
CA ASP A 33 -14.18 19.01 -7.74
C ASP A 33 -15.70 19.08 -7.54
N ALA A 34 -16.25 18.29 -6.60
CA ALA A 34 -17.65 18.34 -6.21
C ALA A 34 -17.84 17.87 -4.77
N ARG A 35 -18.95 18.30 -4.15
CA ARG A 35 -19.35 17.92 -2.80
C ARG A 35 -20.84 17.60 -2.77
N GLY A 36 -21.21 16.53 -2.07
CA GLY A 36 -22.60 16.17 -1.83
C GLY A 36 -22.82 15.61 -0.43
N VAL A 37 -23.98 15.93 0.14
CA VAL A 37 -24.46 15.42 1.43
C VAL A 37 -25.89 14.96 1.28
N TRP A 38 -26.21 13.83 1.89
CA TRP A 38 -27.56 13.35 2.08
C TRP A 38 -27.76 13.05 3.57
N CYS A 39 -28.87 13.50 4.15
CA CYS A 39 -29.16 13.32 5.57
C CYS A 39 -30.66 13.14 5.78
N GLU A 40 -31.11 11.94 6.13
CA GLU A 40 -32.50 11.61 6.44
C GLU A 40 -32.58 10.50 7.49
N HIS A 41 -33.64 10.47 8.29
CA HIS A 41 -34.00 9.37 9.21
C HIS A 41 -32.89 8.92 10.19
N GLY A 42 -32.05 9.86 10.68
CA GLY A 42 -30.96 9.57 11.59
C GLY A 42 -29.70 9.02 10.92
N VAL A 43 -29.64 9.10 9.58
CA VAL A 43 -28.50 8.69 8.76
C VAL A 43 -27.98 9.86 7.96
N GLY A 44 -26.67 10.07 7.96
CA GLY A 44 -25.99 11.06 7.14
C GLY A 44 -24.90 10.40 6.29
N LEU A 45 -24.86 10.72 5.00
CA LEU A 45 -23.84 10.27 4.04
C LEU A 45 -23.24 11.47 3.31
N GLY A 46 -21.96 11.43 3.00
CA GLY A 46 -21.30 12.51 2.29
C GLY A 46 -20.17 12.06 1.39
N HIS A 47 -19.92 12.84 0.37
CA HIS A 47 -18.92 12.60 -0.65
C HIS A 47 -18.22 13.89 -1.09
N ASN A 48 -16.89 13.89 -1.10
CA ASN A 48 -16.05 14.88 -1.78
C ASN A 48 -15.43 14.21 -3.01
N ALA A 49 -15.68 14.72 -4.20
CA ALA A 49 -15.24 14.11 -5.46
C ALA A 49 -13.86 14.60 -5.88
N LEU A 50 -13.00 13.68 -6.27
CA LEU A 50 -11.85 13.93 -7.15
C LEU A 50 -12.12 13.26 -8.51
N TRP A 51 -12.36 14.07 -9.52
CA TRP A 51 -12.58 13.57 -10.86
C TRP A 51 -11.28 13.15 -11.52
N THR A 52 -11.24 11.92 -11.98
CA THR A 52 -10.07 11.36 -12.65
C THR A 52 -10.42 10.62 -13.93
N THR A 53 -11.58 9.96 -14.00
CA THR A 53 -12.05 9.23 -15.19
C THR A 53 -13.04 10.06 -15.99
N PRO A 54 -13.24 9.79 -17.31
CA PRO A 54 -14.24 10.51 -18.11
C PRO A 54 -15.64 10.43 -17.54
N GLU A 55 -16.01 9.28 -16.97
CA GLU A 55 -17.33 9.04 -16.39
C GLU A 55 -17.50 9.80 -15.06
N SER A 56 -16.40 9.98 -14.30
CA SER A 56 -16.46 10.71 -13.01
C SER A 56 -16.85 12.18 -13.17
N LEU A 57 -16.64 12.79 -14.35
CA LEU A 57 -17.06 14.15 -14.65
C LEU A 57 -18.59 14.34 -14.62
N LYS A 58 -19.34 13.23 -14.73
CA LYS A 58 -20.82 13.19 -14.70
C LYS A 58 -21.35 12.62 -13.37
N GLU A 59 -20.46 12.15 -12.51
CA GLU A 59 -20.81 11.46 -11.28
C GLU A 59 -21.28 12.44 -10.21
N GLN A 60 -22.41 12.11 -9.58
CA GLN A 60 -22.95 12.81 -8.42
C GLN A 60 -23.17 11.80 -7.29
N GLN A 61 -22.63 12.09 -6.14
CA GLN A 61 -22.79 11.27 -4.93
C GLN A 61 -23.07 12.18 -3.72
N PRO A 62 -23.83 11.71 -2.72
CA PRO A 62 -24.42 10.38 -2.57
C PRO A 62 -25.40 10.03 -3.70
N LEU A 63 -25.25 8.80 -4.27
CA LEU A 63 -26.09 8.33 -5.38
C LEU A 63 -27.32 7.59 -4.83
N GLN A 64 -28.51 8.07 -5.17
CA GLN A 64 -29.76 7.48 -4.74
C GLN A 64 -30.35 6.61 -5.86
N SER A 65 -30.86 5.41 -5.52
CA SER A 65 -31.60 4.57 -6.46
C SER A 65 -32.95 5.23 -6.86
N GLN A 66 -33.50 4.87 -8.01
CA GLN A 66 -34.77 5.45 -8.51
C GLN A 66 -35.95 5.28 -7.54
N ASP A 67 -36.00 4.14 -6.83
CA ASP A 67 -37.02 3.83 -5.81
C ASP A 67 -36.66 4.42 -4.42
N ARG A 68 -35.57 5.16 -4.32
CA ARG A 68 -35.06 5.80 -3.11
C ARG A 68 -34.77 4.86 -1.94
N THR A 69 -34.69 3.55 -2.19
CA THR A 69 -34.45 2.56 -1.14
C THR A 69 -32.99 2.33 -0.85
N LEU A 70 -32.07 2.69 -1.78
CA LEU A 70 -30.64 2.53 -1.65
C LEU A 70 -29.93 3.86 -1.86
N ILE A 71 -29.00 4.19 -0.97
CA ILE A 71 -28.13 5.36 -1.08
C ILE A 71 -26.68 4.90 -1.00
N LEU A 72 -25.86 5.25 -2.00
CA LEU A 72 -24.46 4.86 -2.14
C LEU A 72 -23.53 6.06 -1.99
N VAL A 73 -22.43 5.85 -1.26
CA VAL A 73 -21.21 6.66 -1.37
C VAL A 73 -20.02 5.73 -1.67
N SER A 74 -19.13 6.19 -2.56
CA SER A 74 -17.98 5.38 -2.97
C SER A 74 -16.76 6.23 -3.34
N ASP A 75 -15.57 5.74 -2.99
CA ASP A 75 -14.30 6.10 -3.61
C ASP A 75 -13.87 4.90 -4.43
N ALA A 76 -14.12 4.93 -5.74
CA ALA A 76 -14.02 3.73 -6.56
C ALA A 76 -13.54 4.00 -7.99
N ARG A 77 -12.79 3.03 -8.53
CA ARG A 77 -12.55 2.82 -9.95
C ARG A 77 -12.82 1.35 -10.27
N ILE A 78 -13.74 1.10 -11.16
CA ILE A 78 -14.11 -0.26 -11.60
C ILE A 78 -13.44 -0.56 -12.95
N ASP A 79 -12.73 -1.67 -13.04
CA ASP A 79 -11.89 -2.04 -14.17
C ASP A 79 -12.52 -3.07 -15.10
N ASN A 80 -13.47 -3.90 -14.63
CA ASN A 80 -14.22 -4.85 -15.47
C ASN A 80 -15.58 -4.29 -15.94
N ARG A 81 -15.60 -3.01 -16.33
CA ARG A 81 -16.82 -2.27 -16.71
C ARG A 81 -17.63 -2.96 -17.82
N ASP A 82 -16.98 -3.33 -18.92
CA ASP A 82 -17.64 -3.93 -20.08
C ASP A 82 -18.37 -5.24 -19.74
N GLU A 83 -17.78 -6.04 -18.86
CA GLU A 83 -18.39 -7.25 -18.32
C GLU A 83 -19.62 -6.92 -17.47
N LEU A 84 -19.48 -5.94 -16.57
CA LEU A 84 -20.55 -5.54 -15.66
C LEU A 84 -21.72 -4.90 -16.43
N ILE A 85 -21.46 -3.99 -17.36
CA ILE A 85 -22.47 -3.31 -18.16
C ILE A 85 -23.35 -4.35 -18.88
N ARG A 86 -22.73 -5.34 -19.54
CA ARG A 86 -23.46 -6.44 -20.20
C ARG A 86 -24.23 -7.29 -19.19
N THR A 87 -23.57 -7.69 -18.09
CA THR A 87 -24.17 -8.59 -17.11
C THR A 87 -25.32 -7.93 -16.34
N LEU A 88 -25.24 -6.61 -16.12
CA LEU A 88 -26.26 -5.81 -15.44
C LEU A 88 -27.35 -5.25 -16.38
N ALA A 89 -27.24 -5.51 -17.68
CA ALA A 89 -28.14 -5.00 -18.72
C ALA A 89 -28.26 -3.45 -18.70
N LEU A 90 -27.12 -2.77 -18.62
CA LEU A 90 -27.01 -1.31 -18.63
C LEU A 90 -26.63 -0.75 -20.02
N ASP A 91 -26.53 -1.60 -21.03
CA ASP A 91 -26.11 -1.29 -22.41
C ASP A 91 -27.12 -0.49 -23.24
N THR A 92 -28.20 -0.07 -22.60
CA THR A 92 -29.19 0.86 -23.21
C THR A 92 -28.74 2.31 -23.27
N ARG A 93 -27.62 2.66 -22.60
CA ARG A 93 -26.99 3.97 -22.58
C ARG A 93 -25.55 3.92 -23.08
N PRO A 94 -24.98 5.02 -23.56
CA PRO A 94 -23.55 5.07 -23.89
C PRO A 94 -22.69 4.67 -22.69
N VAL A 95 -21.67 3.85 -22.92
CA VAL A 95 -20.75 3.38 -21.85
C VAL A 95 -20.09 4.53 -21.10
N SER A 96 -19.83 5.66 -21.81
CA SER A 96 -19.29 6.90 -21.25
C SER A 96 -20.21 7.61 -20.26
N ASP A 97 -21.49 7.24 -20.21
CA ASP A 97 -22.49 7.88 -19.36
C ASP A 97 -22.82 7.05 -18.12
N ILE A 98 -22.25 5.87 -18.01
CA ILE A 98 -22.43 4.97 -16.87
C ILE A 98 -21.26 5.19 -15.91
N THR A 99 -21.54 5.70 -14.70
CA THR A 99 -20.51 5.96 -13.70
C THR A 99 -20.11 4.69 -12.95
N ASP A 100 -18.94 4.71 -12.27
CA ASP A 100 -18.52 3.57 -11.44
C ASP A 100 -19.43 3.37 -10.23
N ALA A 101 -19.98 4.45 -9.67
CA ALA A 101 -20.99 4.41 -8.61
C ALA A 101 -22.29 3.72 -9.08
N GLU A 102 -22.76 4.00 -10.30
CA GLU A 102 -23.93 3.33 -10.86
C GLU A 102 -23.69 1.82 -11.06
N LEU A 103 -22.51 1.43 -11.50
CA LEU A 103 -22.13 0.00 -11.62
C LEU A 103 -22.16 -0.71 -10.27
N ILE A 104 -21.64 -0.07 -9.22
CA ILE A 104 -21.65 -0.63 -7.86
C ILE A 104 -23.08 -0.74 -7.34
N LEU A 105 -23.90 0.29 -7.50
CA LEU A 105 -25.28 0.28 -7.03
C LEU A 105 -26.13 -0.77 -7.75
N ALA A 106 -25.97 -0.89 -9.07
CA ALA A 106 -26.63 -1.92 -9.87
C ALA A 106 -26.16 -3.35 -9.50
N ALA A 107 -24.87 -3.51 -9.23
CA ALA A 107 -24.30 -4.77 -8.75
C ALA A 107 -24.86 -5.16 -7.38
N TYR A 108 -24.96 -4.23 -6.44
CA TYR A 108 -25.57 -4.48 -5.14
C TYR A 108 -27.05 -4.83 -5.26
N ARG A 109 -27.77 -4.14 -6.11
CA ARG A 109 -29.20 -4.41 -6.38
C ARG A 109 -29.43 -5.82 -6.92
N LYS A 110 -28.55 -6.29 -7.81
CA LYS A 110 -28.64 -7.63 -8.44
C LYS A 110 -28.14 -8.76 -7.54
N TRP A 111 -26.99 -8.56 -6.86
CA TRP A 111 -26.30 -9.63 -6.14
C TRP A 111 -26.26 -9.44 -4.63
N GLY A 112 -26.77 -8.32 -4.11
CA GLY A 112 -26.74 -8.01 -2.69
C GLY A 112 -25.31 -7.98 -2.14
N GLU A 113 -25.13 -8.58 -0.98
CA GLU A 113 -23.83 -8.67 -0.27
C GLU A 113 -22.77 -9.50 -1.02
N ALA A 114 -23.14 -10.23 -2.05
CA ALA A 114 -22.20 -10.97 -2.89
C ALA A 114 -21.59 -10.09 -4.02
N CYS A 115 -22.02 -8.86 -4.19
CA CYS A 115 -21.53 -8.00 -5.27
C CYS A 115 -20.01 -7.76 -5.26
N PRO A 116 -19.30 -7.62 -4.12
CA PRO A 116 -17.87 -7.24 -4.16
C PRO A 116 -16.99 -8.27 -4.86
N ILE A 117 -17.36 -9.57 -4.83
CA ILE A 117 -16.57 -10.61 -5.53
C ILE A 117 -16.64 -10.47 -7.06
N ARG A 118 -17.68 -9.78 -7.57
CA ARG A 118 -17.89 -9.54 -9.01
C ARG A 118 -17.20 -8.26 -9.51
N LEU A 119 -16.77 -7.39 -8.59
CA LEU A 119 -16.11 -6.15 -8.91
C LEU A 119 -14.60 -6.36 -9.01
N VAL A 120 -14.00 -5.86 -10.09
CA VAL A 120 -12.54 -5.77 -10.24
C VAL A 120 -12.20 -4.29 -10.32
N GLY A 121 -11.28 -3.84 -9.47
CA GLY A 121 -10.90 -2.43 -9.37
C GLY A 121 -10.44 -2.08 -7.96
N ASP A 122 -10.19 -0.79 -7.76
CA ASP A 122 -9.81 -0.23 -6.47
C ASP A 122 -11.03 0.49 -5.91
N PHE A 123 -11.56 0.05 -4.76
CA PHE A 123 -12.80 0.61 -4.22
C PHE A 123 -12.92 0.51 -2.70
N ALA A 124 -13.54 1.55 -2.14
CA ALA A 124 -14.23 1.51 -0.86
C ALA A 124 -15.62 2.11 -1.08
N PHE A 125 -16.67 1.38 -0.74
CA PHE A 125 -18.03 1.87 -0.89
C PHE A 125 -18.92 1.46 0.27
N VAL A 126 -19.95 2.29 0.48
CA VAL A 126 -20.97 2.04 1.50
C VAL A 126 -22.35 2.29 0.89
N VAL A 127 -23.23 1.32 1.06
CA VAL A 127 -24.65 1.39 0.68
C VAL A 127 -25.49 1.45 1.95
N TRP A 128 -26.32 2.45 2.09
CA TRP A 128 -27.43 2.46 3.03
C TRP A 128 -28.65 1.81 2.39
N ASP A 129 -29.16 0.74 2.99
CA ASP A 129 -30.40 0.03 2.59
C ASP A 129 -31.52 0.44 3.54
N GLU A 130 -32.34 1.38 3.10
CA GLU A 130 -33.46 1.94 3.87
C GLU A 130 -34.46 0.86 4.24
N SER A 131 -34.75 -0.08 3.32
CA SER A 131 -35.73 -1.15 3.55
C SER A 131 -35.31 -2.12 4.66
N ARG A 132 -34.01 -2.32 4.81
CA ARG A 132 -33.42 -3.20 5.83
C ARG A 132 -32.86 -2.46 7.01
N ARG A 133 -32.86 -1.12 6.98
CA ARG A 133 -32.26 -0.22 7.97
C ARG A 133 -30.85 -0.65 8.35
N ARG A 134 -29.98 -0.86 7.35
CA ARG A 134 -28.60 -1.27 7.57
C ARG A 134 -27.65 -0.73 6.51
N PHE A 135 -26.40 -0.61 6.89
CA PHE A 135 -25.31 -0.36 5.96
C PHE A 135 -24.73 -1.67 5.42
N PHE A 136 -24.29 -1.61 4.17
CA PHE A 136 -23.38 -2.57 3.58
C PHE A 136 -22.11 -1.85 3.13
N CYS A 137 -20.97 -2.21 3.72
CA CYS A 137 -19.65 -1.63 3.44
C CYS A 137 -18.79 -2.66 2.74
N ALA A 138 -17.99 -2.27 1.75
CA ALA A 138 -17.02 -3.17 1.13
C ALA A 138 -15.73 -2.43 0.75
N ARG A 139 -14.62 -3.15 0.84
CA ARG A 139 -13.29 -2.67 0.48
C ARG A 139 -12.64 -3.63 -0.52
N ASP A 140 -11.90 -3.11 -1.50
CA ASP A 140 -11.27 -3.89 -2.56
C ASP A 140 -10.34 -5.00 -2.07
N SER A 141 -10.02 -5.92 -2.98
CA SER A 141 -9.29 -7.16 -2.66
C SER A 141 -7.90 -6.91 -2.05
N MET A 142 -7.18 -5.87 -2.49
CA MET A 142 -5.83 -5.56 -2.02
C MET A 142 -5.79 -4.43 -0.99
N GLY A 143 -6.95 -3.74 -0.76
CA GLY A 143 -7.07 -2.63 0.18
C GLY A 143 -6.42 -1.35 -0.31
N VAL A 144 -6.49 -1.07 -1.61
CA VAL A 144 -5.96 0.16 -2.21
C VAL A 144 -6.70 1.38 -1.68
N ARG A 145 -8.05 1.30 -1.56
CA ARG A 145 -8.85 2.36 -0.95
C ARG A 145 -9.02 2.12 0.54
N SER A 146 -8.96 3.19 1.33
CA SER A 146 -9.13 3.12 2.78
C SER A 146 -10.59 3.27 3.19
N LEU A 147 -10.97 2.57 4.27
CA LEU A 147 -12.25 2.76 4.97
C LEU A 147 -12.06 2.49 6.46
N TYR A 148 -12.25 3.52 7.26
CA TYR A 148 -12.19 3.44 8.72
C TYR A 148 -13.59 3.53 9.31
N TYR A 149 -13.78 2.90 10.47
CA TYR A 149 -15.08 2.93 11.14
C TYR A 149 -14.97 2.85 12.66
N HIS A 150 -15.99 3.38 13.30
CA HIS A 150 -16.32 3.20 14.72
C HIS A 150 -17.75 2.70 14.81
N CYS A 151 -18.02 1.69 15.67
CA CYS A 151 -19.34 1.12 15.86
C CYS A 151 -19.52 0.69 17.31
N GLU A 152 -20.33 1.41 18.05
CA GLU A 152 -20.61 1.15 19.46
C GLU A 152 -21.96 1.75 19.86
N ASN A 153 -22.67 1.08 20.79
CA ASN A 153 -23.88 1.59 21.45
C ASN A 153 -24.95 2.12 20.47
N GLY A 154 -25.24 1.35 19.39
CA GLY A 154 -26.23 1.76 18.38
C GLY A 154 -25.81 2.94 17.49
N ARG A 155 -24.55 3.35 17.55
CA ARG A 155 -23.97 4.42 16.73
C ARG A 155 -22.91 3.87 15.81
N PHE A 156 -22.93 4.37 14.57
CA PHE A 156 -21.97 3.97 13.55
C PHE A 156 -21.43 5.20 12.83
N SER A 157 -20.13 5.25 12.64
CA SER A 157 -19.44 6.27 11.85
C SER A 157 -18.40 5.62 10.96
N PHE A 158 -18.29 6.07 9.72
CA PHE A 158 -17.22 5.66 8.81
C PHE A 158 -16.66 6.84 8.03
N ALA A 159 -15.41 6.72 7.59
CA ALA A 159 -14.75 7.73 6.77
C ALA A 159 -13.56 7.13 5.99
N SER A 160 -13.16 7.82 4.91
CA SER A 160 -11.92 7.52 4.19
C SER A 160 -10.66 7.80 5.04
N GLU A 161 -10.71 8.70 6.01
CA GLU A 161 -9.61 9.04 6.92
C GLU A 161 -10.11 9.20 8.35
N ILE A 162 -9.26 8.85 9.34
CA ILE A 162 -9.65 8.78 10.76
C ILE A 162 -10.03 10.16 11.32
N LYS A 163 -9.31 11.23 10.91
CA LYS A 163 -9.57 12.60 11.41
C LYS A 163 -11.02 13.06 11.22
N ALA A 164 -11.70 12.55 10.21
CA ALA A 164 -13.10 12.87 9.96
C ALA A 164 -14.03 12.21 10.99
N LEU A 165 -13.69 11.02 11.49
CA LEU A 165 -14.49 10.31 12.49
C LEU A 165 -14.61 11.11 13.80
N PHE A 166 -13.58 11.86 14.19
CA PHE A 166 -13.57 12.67 15.42
C PHE A 166 -14.55 13.85 15.41
N LYS A 167 -15.24 14.09 14.29
CA LYS A 167 -16.37 15.05 14.26
C LYS A 167 -17.66 14.45 14.82
N GLY A 168 -17.73 13.12 14.91
CA GLY A 168 -18.76 12.42 15.68
C GLY A 168 -18.48 12.53 17.19
N PRO A 169 -19.37 13.11 17.99
CA PRO A 169 -19.11 13.38 19.42
C PRO A 169 -18.96 12.11 20.26
N TRP A 170 -19.34 10.96 19.73
CA TRP A 170 -19.24 9.65 20.39
C TRP A 170 -17.99 8.88 20.01
N VAL A 171 -17.16 9.37 19.09
CA VAL A 171 -15.96 8.65 18.63
C VAL A 171 -14.80 8.92 19.59
N PRO A 172 -14.20 7.87 20.20
CA PRO A 172 -13.12 8.04 21.16
C PRO A 172 -11.82 8.47 20.43
N SER A 173 -10.98 9.24 21.15
CA SER A 173 -9.65 9.64 20.68
C SER A 173 -8.53 9.04 21.51
N GLU A 174 -8.79 7.93 22.23
CA GLU A 174 -7.82 7.28 23.08
C GLU A 174 -6.80 6.45 22.28
N LEU A 175 -5.55 6.41 22.76
CA LEU A 175 -4.49 5.60 22.14
C LEU A 175 -4.73 4.10 22.31
N ASN A 176 -4.46 3.37 21.24
CA ASN A 176 -4.30 1.92 21.26
C ASN A 176 -2.84 1.57 21.61
N GLU A 177 -2.56 1.36 22.89
CA GLU A 177 -1.20 1.06 23.36
C GLU A 177 -0.58 -0.18 22.73
N GLU A 178 -1.39 -1.16 22.34
CA GLU A 178 -0.93 -2.36 21.66
C GLU A 178 -0.35 -2.01 20.29
N ARG A 179 -1.04 -1.13 19.55
CA ARG A 179 -0.58 -0.67 18.23
C ARG A 179 0.66 0.23 18.35
N VAL A 180 0.75 1.02 19.42
CA VAL A 180 1.98 1.79 19.73
C VAL A 180 3.16 0.85 19.94
N ALA A 181 2.98 -0.22 20.71
CA ALA A 181 4.05 -1.20 20.93
C ALA A 181 4.51 -1.88 19.63
N GLU A 182 3.56 -2.29 18.77
CA GLU A 182 3.85 -2.86 17.45
C GLU A 182 4.62 -1.90 16.55
N HIS A 183 4.23 -0.63 16.54
CA HIS A 183 4.93 0.41 15.79
C HIS A 183 6.39 0.56 16.24
N LEU A 184 6.63 0.68 17.56
CA LEU A 184 7.97 0.87 18.10
C LEU A 184 8.90 -0.33 17.86
N VAL A 185 8.36 -1.54 17.70
CA VAL A 185 9.13 -2.73 17.29
C VAL A 185 9.03 -3.03 15.79
N SER A 186 8.35 -2.18 15.02
CA SER A 186 8.12 -2.32 13.56
C SER A 186 7.50 -3.67 13.18
N ALA A 187 6.55 -4.15 13.96
CA ALA A 187 5.90 -5.44 13.74
C ALA A 187 4.38 -5.26 13.80
N PHE A 188 3.70 -5.60 12.72
CA PHE A 188 2.26 -5.48 12.57
C PHE A 188 1.66 -6.85 12.29
N ASP A 189 0.68 -7.28 13.09
CA ASP A 189 0.10 -8.62 12.98
C ASP A 189 -1.34 -8.64 12.44
N ASP A 190 -2.03 -7.50 12.40
CA ASP A 190 -3.38 -7.43 11.85
C ASP A 190 -3.59 -6.26 10.87
N GLN A 191 -4.66 -6.39 10.06
CA GLN A 191 -5.09 -5.37 9.11
C GLN A 191 -6.22 -4.47 9.64
N ARG A 192 -6.70 -4.69 10.88
CA ARG A 192 -7.90 -4.05 11.41
C ARG A 192 -7.61 -2.93 12.40
N SER A 193 -6.67 -3.12 13.31
CA SER A 193 -6.36 -2.19 14.39
C SER A 193 -5.74 -0.90 13.90
N THR A 194 -6.11 0.23 14.51
CA THR A 194 -5.50 1.55 14.30
C THR A 194 -4.76 2.00 15.56
N PHE A 195 -4.11 3.15 15.50
CA PHE A 195 -3.50 3.79 16.67
C PHE A 195 -4.51 4.34 17.66
N TYR A 196 -5.79 4.33 17.33
CA TYR A 196 -6.87 4.77 18.19
C TYR A 196 -7.69 3.58 18.65
N ARG A 197 -8.08 3.57 19.93
CA ARG A 197 -8.96 2.57 20.49
C ARG A 197 -10.33 2.65 19.85
N ASP A 198 -10.93 1.50 19.56
CA ASP A 198 -12.28 1.34 19.00
C ASP A 198 -12.51 2.02 17.63
N ILE A 199 -11.42 2.46 16.99
CA ILE A 199 -11.42 2.84 15.58
C ILE A 199 -10.70 1.76 14.78
N TYR A 200 -11.40 1.22 13.80
CA TYR A 200 -10.95 0.07 13.02
C TYR A 200 -10.86 0.38 11.53
N ARG A 201 -9.99 -0.35 10.84
CA ARG A 201 -9.98 -0.45 9.37
C ARG A 201 -10.94 -1.53 8.92
N LEU A 202 -11.66 -1.34 7.82
CA LEU A 202 -12.24 -2.45 7.08
C LEU A 202 -11.09 -3.17 6.36
N PRO A 203 -10.78 -4.45 6.65
CA PRO A 203 -9.63 -5.12 6.05
C PRO A 203 -9.80 -5.34 4.55
N ALA A 204 -8.69 -5.47 3.82
CA ALA A 204 -8.67 -5.79 2.40
C ALA A 204 -9.46 -7.09 2.10
N GLY A 205 -10.23 -7.10 1.01
CA GLY A 205 -11.04 -8.25 0.62
C GLY A 205 -12.21 -8.58 1.57
N HIS A 206 -12.63 -7.61 2.40
CA HIS A 206 -13.74 -7.78 3.34
C HIS A 206 -14.92 -6.88 3.01
N CYS A 207 -16.10 -7.35 3.40
CA CYS A 207 -17.32 -6.56 3.49
C CYS A 207 -17.88 -6.64 4.91
N MET A 208 -18.73 -5.69 5.25
CA MET A 208 -19.33 -5.56 6.57
C MET A 208 -20.79 -5.11 6.44
N THR A 209 -21.68 -5.71 7.22
CA THR A 209 -23.03 -5.20 7.43
C THR A 209 -23.13 -4.57 8.82
N VAL A 210 -23.81 -3.43 8.91
CA VAL A 210 -23.98 -2.71 10.18
C VAL A 210 -25.42 -2.31 10.33
N GLY A 211 -26.05 -2.66 11.43
CA GLY A 211 -27.41 -2.31 11.81
C GLY A 211 -27.51 -2.06 13.32
N ALA A 212 -28.71 -2.00 13.84
CA ALA A 212 -28.97 -1.81 15.28
C ALA A 212 -28.33 -2.90 16.16
N ASP A 213 -28.14 -4.11 15.62
CA ASP A 213 -27.52 -5.27 16.27
C ASP A 213 -25.98 -5.27 16.16
N GLY A 214 -25.38 -4.19 15.65
CA GLY A 214 -23.93 -3.99 15.53
C GLY A 214 -23.35 -4.36 14.17
N ALA A 215 -22.03 -4.50 14.11
CA ALA A 215 -21.25 -4.75 12.90
C ALA A 215 -20.91 -6.23 12.72
N ARG A 216 -21.14 -6.77 11.52
CA ARG A 216 -20.77 -8.14 11.13
C ARG A 216 -19.81 -8.12 9.96
N LEU A 217 -18.55 -8.48 10.21
CA LEU A 217 -17.48 -8.53 9.23
C LEU A 217 -17.44 -9.90 8.52
N ARG A 218 -17.27 -9.87 7.18
CA ARG A 218 -17.13 -11.09 6.36
C ARG A 218 -16.05 -10.90 5.29
N ARG A 219 -15.15 -11.87 5.18
CA ARG A 219 -14.19 -11.92 4.07
C ARG A 219 -14.89 -12.47 2.82
N TYR A 220 -14.86 -11.70 1.73
CA TYR A 220 -15.43 -12.11 0.44
C TYR A 220 -14.37 -12.61 -0.55
N TRP A 221 -13.10 -12.26 -0.34
CA TRP A 221 -11.99 -12.67 -1.19
C TRP A 221 -10.77 -13.08 -0.36
N ALA A 222 -10.04 -14.08 -0.86
CA ALA A 222 -8.76 -14.54 -0.32
C ALA A 222 -7.91 -15.15 -1.41
N LEU A 223 -6.60 -15.09 -1.23
CA LEU A 223 -5.60 -15.73 -2.08
C LEU A 223 -5.65 -17.26 -1.90
N ASP A 224 -5.74 -18.00 -3.02
CA ASP A 224 -5.73 -19.46 -3.03
C ASP A 224 -4.34 -19.98 -3.47
N PRO A 225 -3.53 -20.54 -2.55
CA PRO A 225 -2.21 -21.09 -2.88
C PRO A 225 -2.27 -22.51 -3.44
N ASP A 226 -3.42 -23.18 -3.41
CA ASP A 226 -3.54 -24.58 -3.83
C ASP A 226 -3.77 -24.70 -5.33
N HIS A 227 -4.26 -23.64 -5.97
CA HIS A 227 -4.40 -23.60 -7.43
C HIS A 227 -3.03 -23.40 -8.11
N GLU A 228 -2.63 -24.34 -8.97
CA GLU A 228 -1.44 -24.24 -9.83
C GLU A 228 -1.85 -24.22 -11.30
N LEU A 229 -1.32 -23.23 -12.02
CA LEU A 229 -1.55 -23.11 -13.45
C LEU A 229 -0.54 -23.96 -14.22
N PHE A 230 -1.04 -24.84 -15.11
CA PHE A 230 -0.22 -25.61 -16.01
C PHE A 230 -0.50 -25.20 -17.46
N LEU A 231 0.54 -24.68 -18.13
CA LEU A 231 0.52 -24.36 -19.55
C LEU A 231 1.52 -25.28 -20.28
N GLY A 232 1.34 -25.43 -21.59
CA GLY A 232 2.09 -26.39 -22.40
C GLY A 232 3.55 -26.00 -22.64
N SER A 233 3.88 -24.69 -22.58
CA SER A 233 5.20 -24.19 -22.88
C SER A 233 5.56 -22.91 -22.09
N ASP A 234 6.85 -22.60 -22.03
CA ASP A 234 7.32 -21.33 -21.45
C ASP A 234 6.76 -20.11 -22.20
N SER A 235 6.61 -20.20 -23.52
CA SER A 235 6.06 -19.12 -24.34
C SER A 235 4.61 -18.81 -23.97
N GLU A 236 3.80 -19.83 -23.70
CA GLU A 236 2.42 -19.64 -23.25
C GLU A 236 2.36 -18.93 -21.87
N TYR A 237 3.26 -19.27 -20.95
CA TYR A 237 3.36 -18.52 -19.67
C TYR A 237 3.76 -17.05 -19.89
N GLU A 238 4.72 -16.79 -20.79
CA GLU A 238 5.18 -15.45 -21.11
C GLU A 238 4.08 -14.59 -21.76
N GLU A 239 3.34 -15.16 -22.70
CA GLU A 239 2.22 -14.52 -23.36
C GLU A 239 1.07 -14.24 -22.38
N ALA A 240 0.66 -15.24 -21.62
CA ALA A 240 -0.41 -15.09 -20.63
C ALA A 240 -0.04 -14.04 -19.55
N PHE A 241 1.19 -14.01 -19.08
CA PHE A 241 1.66 -12.98 -18.13
C PHE A 241 1.65 -11.60 -18.77
N ARG A 242 2.18 -11.48 -19.99
CA ARG A 242 2.21 -10.22 -20.75
C ARG A 242 0.82 -9.65 -20.93
N ASP A 243 -0.13 -10.47 -21.34
CA ASP A 243 -1.52 -10.05 -21.55
C ASP A 243 -2.18 -9.55 -20.27
N ARG A 244 -1.97 -10.27 -19.14
CA ARG A 244 -2.48 -9.87 -17.83
C ARG A 244 -1.88 -8.54 -17.36
N LEU A 245 -0.57 -8.34 -17.55
CA LEU A 245 0.08 -7.09 -17.16
C LEU A 245 -0.36 -5.93 -18.06
N ILE A 246 -0.46 -6.15 -19.38
CA ILE A 246 -0.98 -5.14 -20.31
C ILE A 246 -2.42 -4.76 -19.94
N GLU A 247 -3.27 -5.72 -19.64
CA GLU A 247 -4.64 -5.45 -19.22
C GLU A 247 -4.69 -4.65 -17.90
N ALA A 248 -3.88 -5.04 -16.91
CA ALA A 248 -3.77 -4.34 -15.63
C ALA A 248 -3.31 -2.88 -15.78
N VAL A 249 -2.41 -2.59 -16.72
CA VAL A 249 -2.01 -1.22 -17.05
C VAL A 249 -3.11 -0.51 -17.85
N ARG A 250 -3.65 -1.14 -18.89
CA ARG A 250 -4.63 -0.53 -19.81
C ARG A 250 -5.88 -0.02 -19.08
N CYS A 251 -6.46 -0.81 -18.17
CA CYS A 251 -7.65 -0.38 -17.44
C CYS A 251 -7.36 0.81 -16.51
N ARG A 252 -6.11 0.96 -16.07
CA ARG A 252 -5.64 2.06 -15.23
C ARG A 252 -5.23 3.32 -16.00
N LEU A 253 -5.16 3.25 -17.34
CA LEU A 253 -4.97 4.43 -18.21
C LEU A 253 -6.24 5.26 -18.42
N ARG A 254 -7.41 4.73 -18.07
CA ARG A 254 -8.70 5.44 -18.17
C ARG A 254 -8.67 6.72 -17.34
N SER A 255 -8.52 7.87 -18.02
CA SER A 255 -8.38 9.18 -17.40
C SER A 255 -8.97 10.28 -18.29
N ALA A 256 -9.61 11.29 -17.66
CA ALA A 256 -10.03 12.52 -18.30
C ALA A 256 -8.92 13.59 -18.35
N PHE A 257 -7.77 13.30 -17.71
CA PHE A 257 -6.63 14.22 -17.55
C PHE A 257 -5.34 13.55 -18.01
N PRO A 258 -4.25 14.30 -18.17
CA PRO A 258 -2.95 13.73 -18.47
C PRO A 258 -2.57 12.64 -17.46
N VAL A 259 -1.95 11.56 -17.95
CA VAL A 259 -1.52 10.42 -17.14
C VAL A 259 -0.02 10.49 -16.90
N GLY A 260 0.40 10.22 -15.68
CA GLY A 260 1.79 10.10 -15.29
C GLY A 260 2.16 8.67 -14.88
N SER A 261 3.46 8.40 -14.83
CA SER A 261 4.04 7.18 -14.28
C SER A 261 5.30 7.50 -13.49
N THR A 262 5.46 6.88 -12.32
CA THR A 262 6.76 6.89 -11.64
C THR A 262 7.76 6.07 -12.46
N LEU A 263 8.95 6.60 -12.70
CA LEU A 263 10.01 5.94 -13.46
C LEU A 263 11.31 5.96 -12.67
N SER A 264 11.61 4.87 -11.99
CA SER A 264 12.86 4.71 -11.21
C SER A 264 13.98 4.03 -12.00
N GLY A 265 13.75 3.59 -13.25
CA GLY A 265 14.70 2.76 -13.97
C GLY A 265 14.79 1.31 -13.47
N GLY A 266 13.97 0.94 -12.49
CA GLY A 266 13.78 -0.43 -12.03
C GLY A 266 12.90 -1.25 -12.98
N LEU A 267 12.97 -2.58 -12.88
CA LEU A 267 12.24 -3.51 -13.76
C LEU A 267 10.72 -3.24 -13.75
N ASP A 268 10.13 -3.04 -12.56
CA ASP A 268 8.69 -2.95 -12.36
C ASP A 268 8.13 -1.62 -12.89
N SER A 269 8.70 -0.49 -12.46
CA SER A 269 8.28 0.84 -12.90
C SER A 269 8.49 1.04 -14.39
N SER A 270 9.61 0.55 -14.95
CA SER A 270 9.88 0.64 -16.37
C SER A 270 8.93 -0.21 -17.21
N ALA A 271 8.54 -1.42 -16.73
CA ALA A 271 7.56 -2.25 -17.42
C ALA A 271 6.20 -1.55 -17.50
N ILE A 272 5.71 -0.97 -16.40
CA ILE A 272 4.47 -0.19 -16.40
C ILE A 272 4.58 1.02 -17.32
N THR A 273 5.67 1.78 -17.23
CA THR A 273 5.88 2.99 -18.06
C THR A 273 5.89 2.67 -19.55
N CYS A 274 6.62 1.64 -19.98
CA CYS A 274 6.67 1.27 -21.40
C CYS A 274 5.30 0.77 -21.92
N ILE A 275 4.60 -0.07 -21.14
CA ILE A 275 3.26 -0.54 -21.53
C ILE A 275 2.26 0.61 -21.56
N ALA A 276 2.32 1.54 -20.60
CA ALA A 276 1.43 2.69 -20.52
C ALA A 276 1.67 3.64 -21.72
N ARG A 277 2.92 3.94 -22.04
CA ARG A 277 3.30 4.72 -23.22
C ARG A 277 2.71 4.11 -24.49
N ASP A 278 2.98 2.83 -24.73
CA ASP A 278 2.51 2.12 -25.93
C ASP A 278 0.97 2.06 -25.98
N GLY A 279 0.33 1.98 -24.80
CA GLY A 279 -1.13 2.01 -24.67
C GLY A 279 -1.74 3.35 -25.06
N LEU A 280 -1.18 4.46 -24.60
CA LEU A 280 -1.63 5.82 -24.94
C LEU A 280 -1.37 6.15 -26.42
N GLU A 281 -0.21 5.77 -26.96
CA GLU A 281 0.14 5.97 -28.37
C GLU A 281 -0.86 5.26 -29.30
N LYS A 282 -1.20 3.99 -29.02
CA LYS A 282 -2.20 3.23 -29.78
C LYS A 282 -3.60 3.85 -29.74
N GLN A 283 -3.92 4.58 -28.69
CA GLN A 283 -5.20 5.30 -28.54
C GLN A 283 -5.17 6.71 -29.13
N GLY A 284 -4.04 7.15 -29.70
CA GLY A 284 -3.86 8.51 -30.22
C GLY A 284 -3.96 9.59 -29.13
N GLN A 285 -3.68 9.22 -27.88
CA GLN A 285 -3.75 10.13 -26.73
C GLN A 285 -2.45 10.91 -26.53
N ALA A 286 -2.47 11.86 -25.59
CA ALA A 286 -1.29 12.65 -25.21
C ALA A 286 -0.14 11.76 -24.69
N LYS A 287 1.11 12.24 -24.84
CA LYS A 287 2.29 11.55 -24.31
C LYS A 287 2.18 11.29 -22.81
N LEU A 288 2.73 10.17 -22.38
CA LEU A 288 2.83 9.81 -20.96
C LEU A 288 3.84 10.73 -20.26
N HIS A 289 3.45 11.34 -19.14
CA HIS A 289 4.38 12.03 -18.26
C HIS A 289 5.13 11.01 -17.40
N THR A 290 6.45 11.15 -17.26
CA THR A 290 7.23 10.31 -16.34
C THR A 290 7.90 11.15 -15.27
N PHE A 291 7.91 10.65 -14.04
CA PHE A 291 8.44 11.34 -12.87
C PHE A 291 9.51 10.48 -12.20
N SER A 292 10.73 11.03 -12.10
CA SER A 292 11.90 10.32 -11.60
C SER A 292 12.60 11.10 -10.51
N ALA A 293 12.90 10.46 -9.36
CA ALA A 293 13.78 11.02 -8.36
C ALA A 293 15.23 10.82 -8.77
N VAL A 294 16.01 11.90 -8.80
CA VAL A 294 17.44 11.90 -9.14
C VAL A 294 18.25 12.58 -8.04
N PHE A 295 19.55 12.25 -7.97
CA PHE A 295 20.42 12.63 -6.84
C PHE A 295 21.73 13.27 -7.30
N PRO A 296 21.72 14.33 -8.14
CA PRO A 296 22.93 14.86 -8.78
C PRO A 296 23.94 15.47 -7.78
N GLY A 297 23.50 15.96 -6.62
CA GLY A 297 24.35 16.60 -5.61
C GLY A 297 24.93 15.65 -4.58
N LEU A 298 24.70 14.33 -4.69
CA LEU A 298 25.34 13.38 -3.77
C LEU A 298 26.82 13.16 -4.12
N PRO A 299 27.67 12.94 -3.09
CA PRO A 299 29.05 12.53 -3.30
C PRO A 299 29.17 11.24 -4.13
N GLU A 300 30.22 11.15 -4.96
CA GLU A 300 30.46 10.03 -5.89
C GLU A 300 30.35 8.65 -5.25
N ARG A 301 30.87 8.49 -4.02
CA ARG A 301 30.80 7.22 -3.26
C ARG A 301 29.36 6.72 -3.04
N TYR A 302 28.37 7.61 -3.04
CA TYR A 302 26.94 7.24 -2.90
C TYR A 302 26.28 7.09 -4.27
N LEU A 303 26.68 7.89 -5.27
CA LEU A 303 26.12 7.83 -6.62
C LEU A 303 26.25 6.43 -7.22
N GLN A 304 27.36 5.73 -7.01
CA GLN A 304 27.55 4.36 -7.51
C GLN A 304 26.46 3.37 -7.08
N SER A 305 25.78 3.61 -5.95
CA SER A 305 24.74 2.72 -5.42
C SER A 305 23.31 3.22 -5.63
N ILE A 306 23.13 4.51 -5.97
CA ILE A 306 21.81 5.17 -6.01
C ILE A 306 21.47 5.73 -7.39
N ASP A 307 22.45 5.97 -8.27
CA ASP A 307 22.22 6.63 -9.55
C ASP A 307 21.50 5.72 -10.56
N GLU A 308 20.23 6.01 -10.80
CA GLU A 308 19.39 5.30 -11.76
C GLU A 308 19.23 6.07 -13.09
N ARG A 309 19.86 7.26 -13.23
CA ARG A 309 19.75 8.08 -14.45
C ARG A 309 20.05 7.34 -15.75
N PRO A 310 21.06 6.45 -15.86
CA PRO A 310 21.31 5.69 -17.08
C PRO A 310 20.11 4.80 -17.48
N TYR A 311 19.45 4.17 -16.54
CA TYR A 311 18.29 3.31 -16.78
C TYR A 311 17.02 4.12 -17.10
N ILE A 312 16.82 5.25 -16.40
CA ILE A 312 15.75 6.21 -16.70
C ILE A 312 15.91 6.71 -18.13
N GLN A 313 17.13 7.12 -18.50
CA GLN A 313 17.43 7.61 -19.86
C GLN A 313 17.22 6.54 -20.92
N ALA A 314 17.50 5.27 -20.64
CA ALA A 314 17.25 4.18 -21.59
C ALA A 314 15.76 4.04 -21.94
N VAL A 315 14.84 4.27 -20.98
CA VAL A 315 13.39 4.30 -21.25
C VAL A 315 13.01 5.57 -22.00
N VAL A 316 13.50 6.73 -21.56
CA VAL A 316 13.18 8.03 -22.19
C VAL A 316 13.64 8.09 -23.65
N ALA A 317 14.80 7.48 -23.96
CA ALA A 317 15.36 7.42 -25.31
C ALA A 317 14.50 6.62 -26.31
N GLN A 318 13.62 5.71 -25.82
CA GLN A 318 12.63 5.05 -26.69
C GLN A 318 11.56 6.02 -27.21
N GLY A 319 11.46 7.24 -26.67
CA GLY A 319 10.46 8.25 -27.07
C GLY A 319 9.07 8.04 -26.45
N GLY A 320 8.11 8.86 -26.88
CA GLY A 320 6.70 8.77 -26.46
C GLY A 320 6.40 9.23 -25.04
N VAL A 321 7.39 9.79 -24.32
CA VAL A 321 7.22 10.27 -22.93
C VAL A 321 7.62 11.74 -22.78
N LEU A 322 7.07 12.39 -21.74
CA LEU A 322 7.48 13.71 -21.25
C LEU A 322 8.16 13.50 -19.89
N ALA A 323 9.49 13.59 -19.86
CA ALA A 323 10.28 13.24 -18.68
C ALA A 323 10.45 14.43 -17.73
N HIS A 324 10.10 14.22 -16.45
CA HIS A 324 10.29 15.17 -15.35
C HIS A 324 11.21 14.56 -14.30
N GLN A 325 12.16 15.36 -13.82
CA GLN A 325 13.13 14.92 -12.81
C GLN A 325 13.00 15.75 -11.55
N LEU A 326 12.90 15.09 -10.41
CA LEU A 326 12.89 15.66 -9.08
C LEU A 326 14.27 15.49 -8.45
N GLN A 327 14.93 16.60 -8.08
CA GLN A 327 16.22 16.55 -7.36
C GLN A 327 16.00 16.19 -5.90
N ALA A 328 15.91 14.88 -5.62
CA ALA A 328 15.55 14.35 -4.31
C ALA A 328 16.68 14.50 -3.26
N ASP A 329 17.90 14.72 -3.68
CA ASP A 329 19.03 15.06 -2.81
C ASP A 329 18.92 16.43 -2.14
N ARG A 330 18.00 17.28 -2.59
CA ARG A 330 17.69 18.60 -2.00
C ARG A 330 16.46 18.59 -1.10
N LEU A 331 15.78 17.48 -0.99
CA LEU A 331 14.56 17.39 -0.18
C LEU A 331 14.90 17.04 1.27
N ASN A 332 14.26 17.76 2.19
CA ASN A 332 14.31 17.45 3.63
C ASN A 332 13.31 16.30 3.93
N PRO A 333 13.74 15.14 4.44
CA PRO A 333 12.86 14.02 4.75
C PRO A 333 11.76 14.32 5.78
N ILE A 334 11.98 15.34 6.63
CA ILE A 334 11.05 15.77 7.69
C ILE A 334 10.66 17.25 7.57
N GLY A 335 10.89 17.87 6.40
CA GLY A 335 10.56 19.28 6.17
C GLY A 335 9.07 19.57 6.33
N ASP A 336 8.23 18.68 5.81
CA ASP A 336 6.77 18.79 5.86
C ASP A 336 6.15 17.80 6.88
N LEU A 337 6.89 17.42 7.94
CA LEU A 337 6.49 16.33 8.83
C LEU A 337 5.12 16.56 9.47
N GLU A 338 4.82 17.76 9.95
CA GLU A 338 3.53 18.07 10.60
C GLU A 338 2.36 17.93 9.62
N ALA A 339 2.50 18.49 8.41
CA ALA A 339 1.48 18.35 7.37
C ALA A 339 1.30 16.88 6.96
N LEU A 340 2.41 16.12 6.86
CA LEU A 340 2.38 14.72 6.51
C LEU A 340 1.67 13.88 7.58
N LEU A 341 2.01 14.07 8.85
CA LEU A 341 1.37 13.39 9.98
C LEU A 341 -0.13 13.70 10.06
N TRP A 342 -0.53 14.96 9.75
CA TRP A 342 -1.94 15.32 9.66
C TRP A 342 -2.67 14.54 8.55
N HIS A 343 -2.05 14.41 7.37
CA HIS A 343 -2.63 13.65 6.28
C HIS A 343 -2.68 12.15 6.56
N GLN A 344 -1.67 11.63 7.26
CA GLN A 344 -1.59 10.18 7.54
C GLN A 344 -2.53 9.71 8.66
N ASP A 345 -2.95 10.57 9.59
CA ASP A 345 -3.67 10.20 10.83
C ASP A 345 -2.92 9.16 11.70
N ASP A 346 -1.61 9.03 11.52
CA ASP A 346 -0.86 7.84 11.91
C ASP A 346 0.62 8.24 12.04
N PRO A 347 1.34 7.77 13.07
CA PRO A 347 2.76 8.09 13.23
C PRO A 347 3.67 7.34 12.25
N LEU A 348 3.18 6.31 11.55
CA LEU A 348 3.99 5.60 10.58
C LEU A 348 4.11 6.40 9.30
N VAL A 349 5.33 6.82 9.05
CA VAL A 349 5.70 7.55 7.84
C VAL A 349 6.76 6.71 7.12
N PRO A 350 6.49 6.22 5.90
CA PRO A 350 7.53 5.57 5.09
C PRO A 350 8.70 6.52 4.85
N PHE A 351 9.93 6.05 5.08
CA PHE A 351 11.14 6.89 5.01
C PHE A 351 11.39 7.53 3.63
N ASN A 352 10.75 7.03 2.57
CA ASN A 352 10.85 7.55 1.21
C ASN A 352 9.63 8.40 0.78
N ILE A 353 8.63 8.58 1.65
CA ILE A 353 7.37 9.25 1.31
C ILE A 353 7.58 10.70 0.87
N TYR A 354 8.58 11.40 1.41
CA TYR A 354 8.90 12.77 1.02
C TYR A 354 9.26 12.90 -0.46
N MET A 355 9.90 11.87 -1.06
CA MET A 355 10.17 11.83 -2.49
C MET A 355 8.89 11.62 -3.29
N HIS A 356 8.01 10.71 -2.85
CA HIS A 356 6.71 10.51 -3.48
C HIS A 356 5.85 11.78 -3.43
N LEU A 357 5.80 12.47 -2.29
CA LEU A 357 5.13 13.77 -2.18
C LEU A 357 5.70 14.80 -3.16
N GLY A 358 7.02 14.88 -3.28
CA GLY A 358 7.68 15.75 -4.26
C GLY A 358 7.28 15.41 -5.70
N MET A 359 7.21 14.12 -6.04
CA MET A 359 6.76 13.67 -7.37
C MET A 359 5.27 13.96 -7.61
N TYR A 360 4.40 13.77 -6.61
CA TYR A 360 2.96 14.09 -6.74
C TYR A 360 2.71 15.60 -6.88
N ARG A 361 3.45 16.45 -6.15
CA ARG A 361 3.41 17.92 -6.33
C ARG A 361 3.82 18.31 -7.73
N LEU A 362 4.95 17.77 -8.21
CA LEU A 362 5.43 18.02 -9.57
C LEU A 362 4.42 17.51 -10.62
N ALA A 363 3.80 16.36 -10.41
CA ALA A 363 2.75 15.84 -11.27
C ALA A 363 1.53 16.79 -11.32
N ARG A 364 1.09 17.29 -10.18
CA ARG A 364 0.00 18.26 -10.08
C ARG A 364 0.30 19.56 -10.83
N GLU A 365 1.52 20.07 -10.72
CA GLU A 365 2.00 21.26 -11.46
C GLU A 365 1.95 21.07 -12.98
N GLN A 366 2.13 19.83 -13.45
CA GLN A 366 2.01 19.46 -14.86
C GLN A 366 0.58 19.10 -15.30
N GLY A 367 -0.42 19.33 -14.45
CA GLY A 367 -1.82 19.01 -14.72
C GLY A 367 -2.16 17.52 -14.68
N VAL A 368 -1.23 16.66 -14.24
CA VAL A 368 -1.42 15.22 -14.09
C VAL A 368 -2.24 14.94 -12.84
N ARG A 369 -3.34 14.21 -13.02
CA ARG A 369 -4.21 13.77 -11.89
C ARG A 369 -4.14 12.27 -11.63
N VAL A 370 -3.61 11.50 -12.55
CA VAL A 370 -3.48 10.04 -12.46
C VAL A 370 -2.02 9.66 -12.58
N MET A 371 -1.50 8.94 -11.57
CA MET A 371 -0.12 8.48 -11.53
C MET A 371 -0.07 6.96 -11.42
N LEU A 372 0.53 6.30 -12.42
CA LEU A 372 0.82 4.87 -12.33
C LEU A 372 2.08 4.64 -11.51
N ASP A 373 2.07 3.62 -10.66
CA ASP A 373 3.22 3.27 -9.82
C ASP A 373 3.54 1.78 -9.89
N GLY A 374 4.85 1.47 -10.00
CA GLY A 374 5.40 0.12 -9.98
C GLY A 374 5.56 -0.45 -8.56
N PHE A 375 4.86 0.11 -7.57
CA PHE A 375 4.97 -0.26 -6.18
C PHE A 375 4.77 -1.77 -5.98
N ASP A 376 5.72 -2.39 -5.28
CA ASP A 376 5.73 -3.77 -4.81
C ASP A 376 5.51 -4.86 -5.89
N GLY A 377 5.87 -4.56 -7.14
CA GLY A 377 5.83 -5.54 -8.23
C GLY A 377 6.73 -6.75 -7.98
N ASP A 378 7.77 -6.59 -7.15
CA ASP A 378 8.65 -7.67 -6.73
C ASP A 378 7.97 -8.64 -5.74
N THR A 379 7.03 -8.20 -4.91
CA THR A 379 6.18 -9.08 -4.10
C THR A 379 5.11 -9.76 -4.96
N THR A 380 4.44 -9.01 -5.85
CA THR A 380 3.38 -9.58 -6.71
C THR A 380 3.88 -10.67 -7.64
N VAL A 381 5.02 -10.47 -8.29
CA VAL A 381 5.61 -11.49 -9.19
C VAL A 381 6.40 -12.55 -8.42
N SER A 382 6.87 -12.24 -7.22
CA SER A 382 7.79 -12.99 -6.37
C SER A 382 9.23 -13.04 -6.91
N HIS A 383 10.18 -12.90 -6.01
CA HIS A 383 11.59 -13.17 -6.31
C HIS A 383 11.85 -14.63 -6.66
N GLY A 384 11.02 -15.53 -6.16
CA GLY A 384 11.03 -16.96 -6.47
C GLY A 384 12.08 -17.79 -5.74
N TYR A 385 12.77 -17.23 -4.75
CA TYR A 385 13.82 -17.97 -3.98
C TYR A 385 13.27 -19.21 -3.26
N GLU A 386 11.99 -19.24 -2.96
CA GLU A 386 11.27 -20.37 -2.36
C GLU A 386 11.36 -21.62 -3.22
N ARG A 387 11.65 -21.48 -4.52
CA ARG A 387 11.96 -22.60 -5.41
C ARG A 387 13.14 -23.43 -4.90
N LEU A 388 14.18 -22.79 -4.36
CA LEU A 388 15.34 -23.51 -3.81
C LEU A 388 14.93 -24.41 -2.65
N THR A 389 14.05 -23.93 -1.78
CA THR A 389 13.47 -24.73 -0.69
C THR A 389 12.62 -25.89 -1.23
N GLU A 390 11.82 -25.63 -2.24
CA GLU A 390 10.96 -26.64 -2.88
C GLU A 390 11.81 -27.74 -3.54
N LEU A 391 12.84 -27.39 -4.30
CA LEU A 391 13.78 -28.33 -4.89
C LEU A 391 14.50 -29.19 -3.84
N ALA A 392 14.86 -28.61 -2.69
CA ALA A 392 15.46 -29.35 -1.58
C ALA A 392 14.47 -30.37 -0.98
N ARG A 393 13.21 -29.97 -0.78
CA ARG A 393 12.17 -30.84 -0.20
C ARG A 393 11.73 -31.96 -1.12
N THR A 394 11.75 -31.71 -2.43
CA THR A 394 11.44 -32.72 -3.46
C THR A 394 12.67 -33.54 -3.90
N LEU A 395 13.80 -33.39 -3.18
CA LEU A 395 15.05 -34.13 -3.41
C LEU A 395 15.69 -33.90 -4.79
N HIS A 396 15.35 -32.80 -5.47
CA HIS A 396 15.94 -32.44 -6.76
C HIS A 396 17.31 -31.74 -6.60
N TRP A 397 18.27 -32.41 -5.96
CA TRP A 397 19.56 -31.84 -5.54
C TRP A 397 20.39 -31.27 -6.69
N MET A 398 20.43 -31.91 -7.85
CA MET A 398 21.18 -31.41 -9.02
C MET A 398 20.61 -30.10 -9.53
N SER A 399 19.27 -30.01 -9.63
CA SER A 399 18.58 -28.77 -10.03
C SER A 399 18.77 -27.66 -8.99
N LEU A 400 18.72 -27.99 -7.70
CA LEU A 400 18.99 -27.07 -6.61
C LEU A 400 20.41 -26.48 -6.69
N PHE A 401 21.43 -27.34 -6.84
CA PHE A 401 22.82 -26.88 -6.90
C PHE A 401 23.08 -26.03 -8.15
N ARG A 402 22.52 -26.41 -9.30
CA ARG A 402 22.61 -25.64 -10.54
C ARG A 402 21.96 -24.27 -10.38
N GLU A 403 20.76 -24.20 -9.78
CA GLU A 403 20.04 -22.95 -9.57
C GLU A 403 20.75 -22.06 -8.53
N ALA A 404 21.19 -22.62 -7.40
CA ALA A 404 21.95 -21.88 -6.39
C ALA A 404 23.25 -21.29 -6.96
N ARG A 405 23.97 -22.05 -7.79
CA ARG A 405 25.17 -21.55 -8.49
C ARG A 405 24.83 -20.43 -9.48
N ALA A 406 23.70 -20.54 -10.16
CA ALA A 406 23.24 -19.51 -11.08
C ALA A 406 22.85 -18.22 -10.32
N VAL A 407 22.17 -18.33 -9.18
CA VAL A 407 21.85 -17.18 -8.30
C VAL A 407 23.12 -16.46 -7.88
N VAL A 408 24.13 -17.18 -7.38
CA VAL A 408 25.40 -16.57 -6.95
C VAL A 408 26.09 -15.81 -8.08
N ARG A 409 26.05 -16.33 -9.31
CA ARG A 409 26.62 -15.64 -10.48
C ARG A 409 25.89 -14.34 -10.84
N ARG A 410 24.63 -14.22 -10.44
CA ARG A 410 23.79 -13.04 -10.73
C ARG A 410 23.79 -12.03 -9.60
N VAL A 411 24.02 -12.45 -8.37
CA VAL A 411 24.11 -11.54 -7.23
C VAL A 411 25.46 -10.82 -7.26
N ALA A 412 25.42 -9.49 -7.37
CA ALA A 412 26.62 -8.64 -7.40
C ALA A 412 27.27 -8.46 -6.00
N ASN A 413 27.20 -9.47 -5.13
CA ASN A 413 27.76 -9.41 -3.79
C ASN A 413 28.81 -10.51 -3.61
N PRO A 414 30.11 -10.16 -3.46
CA PRO A 414 31.21 -11.11 -3.34
C PRO A 414 31.12 -12.00 -2.08
N ASN A 415 30.35 -11.59 -1.08
CA ASN A 415 30.16 -12.35 0.16
C ASN A 415 29.11 -13.46 0.05
N VAL A 416 28.38 -13.54 -1.07
CA VAL A 416 27.36 -14.56 -1.31
C VAL A 416 28.00 -15.75 -2.02
N SER A 417 28.08 -16.88 -1.34
CA SER A 417 28.55 -18.16 -1.90
C SER A 417 27.39 -19.13 -2.10
N VAL A 418 27.61 -20.18 -2.90
CA VAL A 418 26.62 -21.26 -3.06
C VAL A 418 26.25 -21.87 -1.70
N TRP A 419 27.19 -22.01 -0.80
CA TRP A 419 26.91 -22.50 0.56
C TRP A 419 26.07 -21.55 1.39
N THR A 420 26.25 -20.23 1.23
CA THR A 420 25.42 -19.23 1.88
C THR A 420 23.97 -19.34 1.39
N VAL A 421 23.77 -19.49 0.08
CA VAL A 421 22.43 -19.66 -0.52
C VAL A 421 21.79 -20.97 -0.06
N LEU A 422 22.51 -22.10 -0.15
CA LEU A 422 22.01 -23.39 0.30
C LEU A 422 21.66 -23.37 1.79
N ARG A 423 22.53 -22.80 2.63
CA ARG A 423 22.27 -22.67 4.07
C ARG A 423 21.03 -21.83 4.37
N ALA A 424 20.80 -20.76 3.62
CA ALA A 424 19.66 -19.85 3.85
C ALA A 424 18.33 -20.49 3.46
N TYR A 425 18.27 -21.19 2.33
CA TYR A 425 17.01 -21.64 1.72
C TYR A 425 16.74 -23.14 1.86
N THR A 426 17.75 -23.98 2.23
CA THR A 426 17.55 -25.42 2.30
C THR A 426 17.59 -25.99 3.71
N LEU A 427 18.52 -25.53 4.55
CA LEU A 427 18.68 -26.11 5.89
C LEU A 427 17.48 -25.82 6.82
N PRO A 428 17.00 -24.56 7.00
CA PRO A 428 15.94 -24.28 7.95
C PRO A 428 14.63 -25.03 7.66
N PRO A 429 14.18 -25.15 6.40
CA PRO A 429 12.96 -25.89 6.06
C PRO A 429 13.04 -27.41 6.21
N LEU A 430 14.26 -27.99 6.18
CA LEU A 430 14.49 -29.43 6.31
C LEU A 430 14.69 -29.88 7.75
N MET A 431 15.01 -28.96 8.67
CA MET A 431 15.26 -29.29 10.06
C MET A 431 13.97 -29.57 10.83
N PRO A 432 13.97 -30.49 11.84
CA PRO A 432 12.83 -30.68 12.75
C PRO A 432 12.44 -29.39 13.47
N ALA A 433 11.15 -29.24 13.81
CA ALA A 433 10.61 -28.00 14.39
C ALA A 433 11.31 -27.57 15.70
N GLU A 434 11.89 -28.54 16.40
CA GLU A 434 12.53 -28.36 17.71
C GLU A 434 14.01 -27.94 17.62
N TRP A 435 14.69 -28.23 16.50
CA TRP A 435 16.12 -27.97 16.33
C TRP A 435 16.52 -26.49 16.29
N PRO A 436 15.71 -25.54 15.82
CA PRO A 436 16.05 -24.11 15.90
C PRO A 436 16.28 -23.59 17.32
N ARG A 437 15.82 -24.34 18.35
CA ARG A 437 16.07 -23.99 19.77
C ARG A 437 17.51 -24.26 20.21
N LEU A 438 18.22 -25.14 19.49
CA LEU A 438 19.63 -25.54 19.78
C LEU A 438 20.65 -24.77 18.95
N TRP A 439 20.24 -24.11 17.89
CA TRP A 439 21.13 -23.26 17.09
C TRP A 439 21.13 -21.85 17.67
N PRO A 440 22.31 -21.21 17.90
CA PRO A 440 22.33 -19.82 18.33
C PRO A 440 21.51 -19.06 17.31
N ARG A 441 20.35 -18.59 17.74
CA ARG A 441 19.53 -17.66 16.98
C ARG A 441 20.48 -16.53 16.58
N ARG A 442 20.98 -16.50 15.32
CA ARG A 442 21.10 -15.20 14.71
C ARG A 442 19.69 -14.66 14.82
N GLN A 443 19.52 -13.88 15.87
CA GLN A 443 18.38 -13.01 15.96
C GLN A 443 18.28 -12.41 14.56
N HIS A 444 17.30 -12.85 13.73
CA HIS A 444 16.65 -11.87 12.94
C HIS A 444 16.08 -10.94 13.99
N ARG A 445 16.94 -10.07 14.49
CA ARG A 445 16.49 -8.83 15.08
C ARG A 445 15.45 -8.36 14.09
N LEU A 446 14.21 -8.26 14.55
CA LEU A 446 13.25 -7.44 13.83
C LEU A 446 14.07 -6.29 13.26
N PRO A 447 13.92 -5.91 11.98
CA PRO A 447 14.85 -4.99 11.29
C PRO A 447 15.25 -3.79 12.14
N TRP A 448 14.51 -3.51 13.15
CA TRP A 448 14.53 -2.37 14.06
C TRP A 448 14.80 -2.76 15.52
N GLY A 449 15.50 -3.80 15.81
CA GLY A 449 15.86 -4.36 17.13
C GLY A 449 16.11 -3.42 18.31
N ASN A 450 15.20 -2.48 18.53
CA ASN A 450 15.31 -1.40 19.49
C ASN A 450 14.25 -1.48 20.59
N ALA A 451 13.98 -2.67 21.08
CA ALA A 451 13.37 -2.82 22.40
C ALA A 451 14.08 -1.96 23.48
N SER A 452 15.33 -1.56 23.23
CA SER A 452 16.11 -0.68 24.10
C SER A 452 15.63 0.77 24.18
N LEU A 453 14.79 1.24 23.23
CA LEU A 453 14.19 2.58 23.30
C LEU A 453 12.85 2.58 24.02
N ILE A 454 12.23 1.43 24.21
CA ILE A 454 10.89 1.34 24.81
C ILE A 454 11.02 1.45 26.33
N ALA A 455 10.22 2.33 26.94
CA ALA A 455 10.18 2.49 28.37
C ALA A 455 9.77 1.17 29.06
N GLU A 456 10.55 0.71 30.03
CA GLU A 456 10.35 -0.58 30.67
C GLU A 456 8.95 -0.74 31.33
N PRO A 457 8.37 0.29 31.99
CA PRO A 457 7.01 0.20 32.51
C PRO A 457 5.96 -0.05 31.43
N PHE A 458 6.13 0.57 30.25
CA PHE A 458 5.26 0.37 29.10
C PHE A 458 5.41 -1.04 28.51
N ALA A 459 6.65 -1.48 28.29
CA ALA A 459 6.93 -2.82 27.77
C ALA A 459 6.27 -3.92 28.64
N ARG A 460 6.32 -3.77 29.98
CA ARG A 460 5.66 -4.67 30.92
C ARG A 460 4.13 -4.59 30.81
N ARG A 461 3.54 -3.39 30.75
CA ARG A 461 2.10 -3.16 30.67
C ARG A 461 1.47 -3.81 29.44
N VAL A 462 2.13 -3.70 28.28
CA VAL A 462 1.66 -4.28 27.01
C VAL A 462 2.14 -5.72 26.78
N ARG A 463 2.87 -6.32 27.72
CA ARG A 463 3.46 -7.67 27.60
C ARG A 463 4.27 -7.84 26.31
N LEU A 464 5.15 -6.89 26.03
CA LEU A 464 5.88 -6.77 24.77
C LEU A 464 6.60 -8.07 24.36
N ASP A 465 7.27 -8.76 25.30
CA ASP A 465 7.98 -10.01 25.03
C ASP A 465 7.06 -11.15 24.57
N GLU A 466 5.84 -11.21 25.10
CA GLU A 466 4.84 -12.20 24.68
C GLU A 466 4.32 -11.89 23.27
N ARG A 467 4.12 -10.61 22.97
CA ARG A 467 3.71 -10.15 21.65
C ARG A 467 4.79 -10.44 20.61
N ILE A 468 6.04 -10.10 20.86
CA ILE A 468 7.16 -10.40 19.97
C ILE A 468 7.23 -11.92 19.70
N ARG A 469 7.12 -12.75 20.75
CA ARG A 469 7.10 -14.21 20.59
C ARG A 469 5.92 -14.71 19.76
N ARG A 470 4.73 -14.11 19.92
CA ARG A 470 3.55 -14.42 19.13
C ARG A 470 3.78 -14.06 17.65
N LEU A 471 4.25 -12.85 17.37
CA LEU A 471 4.59 -12.39 16.01
C LEU A 471 5.64 -13.28 15.34
N GLU A 472 6.70 -13.65 16.07
CA GLU A 472 7.70 -14.61 15.58
C GLU A 472 7.12 -16.00 15.30
N SER A 473 6.10 -16.42 16.04
CA SER A 473 5.45 -17.73 15.88
C SER A 473 4.37 -17.74 14.79
N SER A 474 3.74 -16.61 14.52
CA SER A 474 2.69 -16.47 13.49
C SER A 474 3.24 -16.43 12.07
N HIS A 475 4.54 -16.14 11.92
CA HIS A 475 5.23 -16.23 10.63
C HIS A 475 5.86 -17.62 10.48
N PRO A 476 5.16 -18.59 9.89
CA PRO A 476 5.68 -19.95 9.77
C PRO A 476 6.92 -19.92 8.88
N ARG A 477 8.09 -20.22 9.46
CA ARG A 477 9.32 -20.44 8.71
C ARG A 477 9.25 -21.68 7.79
N ARG A 478 8.06 -22.32 7.71
CA ARG A 478 7.81 -23.56 7.01
C ARG A 478 6.56 -23.42 6.16
N PHE A 479 6.77 -23.39 4.88
CA PHE A 479 5.73 -23.52 3.88
C PHE A 479 5.78 -24.92 3.25
N ARG A 480 4.65 -25.42 2.78
CA ARG A 480 4.58 -26.74 2.09
C ARG A 480 5.17 -26.65 0.69
N ASN A 481 4.93 -25.53 0.01
CA ASN A 481 5.41 -25.25 -1.33
C ASN A 481 5.68 -23.75 -1.50
N ALA A 482 6.30 -23.36 -2.61
CA ALA A 482 6.66 -21.98 -2.91
C ALA A 482 5.43 -21.06 -3.03
N ARG A 483 4.27 -21.56 -3.46
CA ARG A 483 3.03 -20.78 -3.55
C ARG A 483 2.49 -20.38 -2.19
N GLN A 484 2.56 -21.26 -1.18
CA GLN A 484 2.18 -20.87 0.18
C GLN A 484 3.05 -19.73 0.72
N ALA A 485 4.37 -19.80 0.53
CA ALA A 485 5.26 -18.72 0.94
C ALA A 485 4.94 -17.41 0.19
N HIS A 486 4.66 -17.50 -1.10
CA HIS A 486 4.25 -16.34 -1.90
C HIS A 486 2.90 -15.78 -1.43
N ARG A 487 1.91 -16.64 -1.15
CA ARG A 487 0.63 -16.22 -0.56
C ARG A 487 0.84 -15.49 0.76
N ASP A 488 1.72 -15.99 1.64
CA ASP A 488 1.99 -15.37 2.94
C ASP A 488 2.64 -13.99 2.79
N SER A 489 3.51 -13.82 1.79
CA SER A 489 4.08 -12.52 1.44
C SER A 489 3.00 -11.54 0.94
N LEU A 490 2.13 -11.98 0.02
CA LEU A 490 1.02 -11.20 -0.52
C LEU A 490 -0.08 -10.88 0.51
N ALA A 491 -0.25 -11.75 1.51
CA ALA A 491 -1.22 -11.56 2.59
C ALA A 491 -0.66 -10.74 3.77
N SER A 492 0.57 -10.23 3.66
CA SER A 492 1.18 -9.41 4.71
C SER A 492 0.32 -8.20 5.06
N PRO A 493 0.07 -7.92 6.35
CA PRO A 493 -0.65 -6.73 6.78
C PRO A 493 0.00 -5.42 6.32
N LEU A 494 1.31 -5.44 6.02
CA LEU A 494 2.05 -4.27 5.56
C LEU A 494 1.64 -3.81 4.15
N ILE A 495 1.17 -4.71 3.28
CA ILE A 495 0.78 -4.34 1.91
C ILE A 495 -0.42 -3.37 1.92
N PRO A 496 -1.62 -3.73 2.41
CA PRO A 496 -2.74 -2.80 2.44
C PRO A 496 -2.44 -1.55 3.29
N TYR A 497 -1.62 -1.68 4.33
CA TYR A 497 -1.21 -0.53 5.14
C TYR A 497 -0.32 0.44 4.36
N SER A 498 0.66 -0.07 3.62
CA SER A 498 1.52 0.78 2.77
C SER A 498 0.74 1.43 1.63
N LEU A 499 -0.26 0.73 1.07
CA LEU A 499 -1.16 1.30 0.06
C LEU A 499 -2.02 2.43 0.64
N GLU A 500 -2.52 2.31 1.88
CA GLU A 500 -3.22 3.39 2.58
C GLU A 500 -2.33 4.64 2.76
N LEU A 501 -1.09 4.44 3.20
CA LEU A 501 -0.14 5.55 3.41
C LEU A 501 0.18 6.27 2.09
N ALA A 502 0.35 5.50 1.01
CA ALA A 502 0.58 6.04 -0.33
C ALA A 502 -0.66 6.74 -0.90
N ASP A 503 -1.88 6.19 -0.65
CA ASP A 503 -3.16 6.80 -1.02
C ASP A 503 -3.33 8.18 -0.37
N LYS A 504 -3.11 8.29 0.94
CA LYS A 504 -3.21 9.56 1.68
C LYS A 504 -2.16 10.58 1.21
N ALA A 505 -0.94 10.14 0.93
CA ALA A 505 0.11 11.03 0.41
C ALA A 505 -0.23 11.59 -0.99
N ALA A 506 -0.79 10.77 -1.86
CA ALA A 506 -1.25 11.20 -3.18
C ALA A 506 -2.47 12.11 -3.09
N ALA A 507 -3.43 11.80 -2.18
CA ALA A 507 -4.60 12.63 -1.91
C ALA A 507 -4.23 14.03 -1.42
N ALA A 508 -3.20 14.16 -0.59
CA ALA A 508 -2.67 15.45 -0.14
C ALA A 508 -2.26 16.37 -1.30
N CYS A 509 -1.97 15.79 -2.47
CA CYS A 509 -1.62 16.51 -3.70
C CYS A 509 -2.74 16.51 -4.75
N SER A 510 -3.95 16.03 -4.43
CA SER A 510 -5.06 15.83 -5.38
C SER A 510 -4.64 15.01 -6.62
N VAL A 511 -3.88 13.94 -6.41
CA VAL A 511 -3.42 12.98 -7.43
C VAL A 511 -3.94 11.60 -7.07
N GLU A 512 -4.44 10.84 -8.04
CA GLU A 512 -4.82 9.43 -7.87
C GLU A 512 -3.64 8.53 -8.23
N ALA A 513 -3.07 7.85 -7.24
CA ALA A 513 -2.09 6.79 -7.48
C ALA A 513 -2.79 5.48 -7.85
N ARG A 514 -2.29 4.80 -8.88
CA ARG A 514 -2.81 3.52 -9.39
C ARG A 514 -1.70 2.50 -9.48
N TYR A 515 -1.98 1.28 -9.02
CA TYR A 515 -1.01 0.21 -8.81
C TYR A 515 -1.32 -1.00 -9.71
N PRO A 516 -0.81 -1.08 -10.96
CA PRO A 516 -1.11 -2.18 -11.89
C PRO A 516 -0.72 -3.55 -11.36
N PHE A 517 0.36 -3.67 -10.58
CA PHE A 517 0.76 -4.94 -9.98
C PHE A 517 -0.23 -5.47 -8.94
N PHE A 518 -1.05 -4.61 -8.35
CA PHE A 518 -2.13 -5.02 -7.44
C PHE A 518 -3.48 -5.26 -8.12
N ASP A 519 -3.50 -5.40 -9.45
CA ASP A 519 -4.69 -5.92 -10.12
C ASP A 519 -4.96 -7.35 -9.66
N ARG A 520 -6.15 -7.58 -9.11
CA ARG A 520 -6.54 -8.89 -8.56
C ARG A 520 -6.29 -10.04 -9.52
N ARG A 521 -6.60 -9.86 -10.81
CA ARG A 521 -6.43 -10.88 -11.85
C ARG A 521 -4.95 -11.22 -12.08
N LEU A 522 -4.08 -10.20 -12.03
CA LEU A 522 -2.63 -10.37 -12.14
C LEU A 522 -2.05 -11.02 -10.87
N VAL A 523 -2.50 -10.60 -9.68
CA VAL A 523 -2.06 -11.18 -8.39
C VAL A 523 -2.41 -12.67 -8.31
N GLU A 524 -3.66 -13.05 -8.62
CA GLU A 524 -4.12 -14.44 -8.65
C GLU A 524 -3.34 -15.27 -9.68
N PHE A 525 -3.09 -14.71 -10.86
CA PHE A 525 -2.26 -15.33 -11.90
C PHE A 525 -0.82 -15.54 -11.43
N CYS A 526 -0.17 -14.52 -10.87
CA CYS A 526 1.20 -14.63 -10.38
C CYS A 526 1.32 -15.65 -9.24
N LEU A 527 0.32 -15.73 -8.37
CA LEU A 527 0.29 -16.73 -7.30
C LEU A 527 0.22 -18.15 -7.87
N SER A 528 -0.62 -18.38 -8.90
CA SER A 528 -0.82 -19.70 -9.51
C SER A 528 0.36 -20.21 -10.33
N LEU A 529 1.34 -19.35 -10.68
CA LEU A 529 2.51 -19.73 -11.47
C LEU A 529 3.39 -20.75 -10.75
N PRO A 530 3.94 -21.77 -11.45
CA PRO A 530 4.97 -22.65 -10.95
C PRO A 530 6.21 -21.84 -10.48
N ALA A 531 6.89 -22.32 -9.44
CA ALA A 531 8.09 -21.66 -8.91
C ALA A 531 9.21 -21.52 -9.96
N SER A 532 9.24 -22.41 -10.97
CA SER A 532 10.18 -22.39 -12.09
C SER A 532 10.01 -21.17 -13.01
N GLN A 533 8.84 -20.56 -13.03
CA GLN A 533 8.58 -19.33 -13.80
C GLN A 533 9.05 -18.08 -13.04
N LYS A 534 9.14 -18.15 -11.71
CA LYS A 534 9.55 -17.02 -10.84
C LYS A 534 11.06 -16.90 -10.70
N LEU A 535 11.76 -18.04 -10.44
CA LEU A 535 13.22 -18.12 -10.41
C LEU A 535 13.71 -19.09 -11.49
N ARG A 536 14.54 -18.63 -12.42
CA ARG A 536 15.10 -19.48 -13.48
C ARG A 536 16.50 -19.01 -13.88
N ALA A 537 17.46 -19.94 -13.94
CA ALA A 537 18.86 -19.67 -14.26
C ALA A 537 19.45 -18.51 -13.42
N GLY A 538 19.06 -18.45 -12.14
CA GLY A 538 19.45 -17.42 -11.18
C GLY A 538 18.73 -16.07 -11.34
N TRP A 539 17.87 -15.92 -12.34
CA TRP A 539 17.09 -14.69 -12.53
C TRP A 539 15.82 -14.71 -11.69
N GLN A 540 15.73 -13.75 -10.79
CA GLN A 540 14.50 -13.44 -10.05
C GLN A 540 13.46 -12.81 -10.96
N ARG A 541 12.16 -12.99 -10.63
CA ARG A 541 11.05 -12.46 -11.46
C ARG A 541 11.24 -12.83 -12.92
N SER A 542 11.70 -14.06 -13.17
CA SER A 542 12.10 -14.52 -14.49
C SER A 542 10.99 -14.38 -15.52
N ILE A 543 9.73 -14.64 -15.12
CA ILE A 543 8.57 -14.50 -16.00
C ILE A 543 8.41 -13.04 -16.47
N LEU A 544 8.46 -12.04 -15.58
CA LEU A 544 8.36 -10.63 -15.93
C LEU A 544 9.45 -10.23 -16.92
N ARG A 545 10.70 -10.65 -16.68
CA ARG A 545 11.82 -10.34 -17.57
C ARG A 545 11.59 -10.89 -18.98
N ARG A 546 11.26 -12.16 -19.10
CA ARG A 546 11.05 -12.84 -20.39
C ARG A 546 9.83 -12.29 -21.13
N SER A 547 8.73 -12.04 -20.42
CA SER A 547 7.51 -11.49 -21.01
C SER A 547 7.67 -10.05 -21.54
N MET A 548 8.64 -9.30 -21.02
CA MET A 548 8.90 -7.91 -21.44
C MET A 548 9.92 -7.79 -22.59
N GLN A 549 10.29 -8.89 -23.22
CA GLN A 549 11.18 -8.85 -24.40
C GLN A 549 10.54 -8.03 -25.54
N GLY A 550 11.30 -7.09 -26.09
CA GLY A 550 10.83 -6.17 -27.14
C GLY A 550 10.04 -4.96 -26.63
N ILE A 551 9.72 -4.91 -25.31
CA ILE A 551 9.04 -3.77 -24.66
C ILE A 551 10.06 -2.97 -23.84
N LEU A 552 10.82 -3.65 -23.00
CA LEU A 552 11.85 -3.03 -22.17
C LEU A 552 13.20 -2.91 -22.89
N PRO A 553 13.97 -1.84 -22.62
CA PRO A 553 15.38 -1.81 -22.97
C PRO A 553 16.12 -3.00 -22.35
N PRO A 554 17.05 -3.66 -23.09
CA PRO A 554 17.79 -4.82 -22.60
C PRO A 554 18.56 -4.57 -21.29
N GLU A 555 19.06 -3.34 -21.11
CA GLU A 555 19.78 -2.91 -19.91
C GLU A 555 18.92 -2.96 -18.65
N ILE A 556 17.62 -2.75 -18.77
CA ILE A 556 16.64 -2.83 -17.69
C ILE A 556 16.11 -4.27 -17.57
N GLN A 557 15.76 -4.88 -18.70
CA GLN A 557 15.21 -6.23 -18.73
C GLN A 557 16.11 -7.23 -17.99
N TRP A 558 17.42 -7.11 -18.16
CA TRP A 558 18.41 -8.03 -17.57
C TRP A 558 19.26 -7.38 -16.47
N ARG A 559 18.79 -6.27 -15.90
CA ARG A 559 19.43 -5.62 -14.76
C ARG A 559 19.33 -6.52 -13.51
N ASN A 560 20.46 -6.69 -12.80
CA ASN A 560 20.56 -7.45 -11.56
C ASN A 560 20.80 -6.60 -10.30
N SER A 561 20.98 -5.29 -10.47
CA SER A 561 21.14 -4.34 -9.37
C SER A 561 19.81 -3.64 -9.04
N LYS A 562 19.68 -3.18 -7.81
CA LYS A 562 18.61 -2.28 -7.35
C LYS A 562 19.26 -1.12 -6.62
N ALA A 563 18.79 0.10 -6.86
CA ALA A 563 19.28 1.27 -6.16
C ALA A 563 19.01 1.16 -4.66
N ASN A 564 19.96 1.65 -3.87
CA ASN A 564 19.79 1.81 -2.44
C ASN A 564 19.55 3.28 -2.12
N LEU A 565 18.33 3.65 -1.76
CA LEU A 565 17.92 5.02 -1.46
C LEU A 565 18.29 5.48 -0.04
N SER A 566 18.69 4.54 0.83
CA SER A 566 19.01 4.83 2.24
C SER A 566 20.08 5.92 2.43
N PRO A 567 21.16 5.98 1.62
CA PRO A 567 22.18 7.02 1.78
C PRO A 567 21.64 8.45 1.65
N ASN A 568 20.68 8.67 0.73
CA ASN A 568 20.04 9.98 0.60
C ASN A 568 19.19 10.31 1.83
N PHE A 569 18.43 9.34 2.31
CA PHE A 569 17.57 9.51 3.48
C PHE A 569 18.36 9.88 4.74
N TYR A 570 19.30 9.02 5.18
CA TYR A 570 19.99 9.25 6.45
C TYR A 570 20.89 10.48 6.43
N ARG A 571 21.50 10.78 5.27
CA ARG A 571 22.29 12.00 5.10
C ARG A 571 21.42 13.26 5.19
N ASN A 572 20.32 13.31 4.45
CA ASN A 572 19.46 14.49 4.41
C ASN A 572 18.67 14.67 5.70
N LEU A 573 18.33 13.59 6.39
CA LEU A 573 17.73 13.64 7.72
C LEU A 573 18.65 14.39 8.70
N LEU A 574 19.97 14.14 8.64
CA LEU A 574 20.94 14.81 9.50
C LEU A 574 21.24 16.24 9.03
N ILE A 575 21.45 16.47 7.72
CA ILE A 575 21.93 17.76 7.21
C ILE A 575 20.79 18.77 7.05
N LEU A 576 19.70 18.35 6.44
CA LEU A 576 18.56 19.22 6.14
C LEU A 576 17.50 19.19 7.25
N GLY A 577 17.41 18.08 7.98
CA GLY A 577 16.46 17.88 9.06
C GLY A 577 16.96 18.24 10.46
N GLN A 578 18.23 18.64 10.63
CA GLN A 578 18.88 18.81 11.94
C GLN A 578 18.05 19.68 12.91
N GLY A 579 17.63 20.87 12.50
CA GLY A 579 16.86 21.76 13.37
C GLY A 579 15.52 21.17 13.82
N THR A 580 14.84 20.44 12.94
CA THR A 580 13.59 19.73 13.29
C THR A 580 13.86 18.57 14.24
N LEU A 581 14.93 17.80 14.02
CA LEU A 581 15.35 16.72 14.93
C LEU A 581 15.66 17.25 16.32
N GLU A 582 16.46 18.33 16.41
CA GLU A 582 16.83 18.95 17.69
C GLU A 582 15.60 19.46 18.44
N ARG A 583 14.68 20.12 17.74
CA ARG A 583 13.42 20.58 18.32
C ARG A 583 12.59 19.42 18.88
N ILE A 584 12.37 18.35 18.11
CA ILE A 584 11.58 17.19 18.56
C ILE A 584 12.26 16.53 19.76
N VAL A 585 13.59 16.37 19.73
CA VAL A 585 14.35 15.79 20.85
C VAL A 585 14.31 16.68 22.10
N ALA A 586 14.20 18.01 21.94
CA ALA A 586 14.15 18.93 23.06
C ALA A 586 12.74 19.10 23.64
N GLU A 587 11.71 19.15 22.80
CA GLU A 587 10.36 19.62 23.17
C GLU A 587 9.32 18.49 23.21
N ASP A 588 9.41 17.49 22.30
CA ASP A 588 8.32 16.51 22.11
C ASP A 588 8.51 15.23 22.94
N LEU A 589 9.70 15.01 23.52
CA LEU A 589 9.99 13.76 24.25
C LEU A 589 9.20 13.58 25.55
N ASP A 590 8.85 14.67 26.21
CA ASP A 590 8.08 14.59 27.46
C ASP A 590 6.70 13.99 27.21
N ALA A 591 6.08 14.30 26.08
CA ALA A 591 4.77 13.77 25.70
C ALA A 591 4.76 12.25 25.49
N VAL A 592 5.90 11.64 25.16
CA VAL A 592 6.04 10.20 24.90
C VAL A 592 6.92 9.47 25.91
N SER A 593 7.32 10.12 26.99
CA SER A 593 8.20 9.54 28.02
C SER A 593 7.61 8.29 28.70
N SER A 594 6.29 8.14 28.70
CA SER A 594 5.60 6.93 29.15
C SER A 594 5.77 5.72 28.22
N TYR A 595 6.17 5.94 26.95
CA TYR A 595 6.32 4.93 25.90
C TYR A 595 7.77 4.71 25.49
N ILE A 596 8.56 5.77 25.43
CA ILE A 596 9.95 5.80 24.98
C ILE A 596 10.85 6.32 26.10
N ASP A 597 11.99 5.64 26.33
CA ASP A 597 13.02 6.13 27.25
C ASP A 597 13.74 7.36 26.65
N PRO A 598 13.57 8.57 27.24
CA PRO A 598 14.17 9.79 26.70
C PRO A 598 15.70 9.76 26.70
N GLN A 599 16.32 9.09 27.67
CA GLN A 599 17.78 9.02 27.75
C GLN A 599 18.35 8.08 26.68
N ALA A 600 17.68 6.93 26.46
CA ALA A 600 18.06 6.01 25.40
C ALA A 600 17.94 6.68 24.01
N LEU A 601 16.89 7.47 23.79
CA LEU A 601 16.71 8.20 22.52
C LEU A 601 17.75 9.31 22.32
N LYS A 602 18.09 10.08 23.37
CA LYS A 602 19.17 11.09 23.32
C LYS A 602 20.53 10.45 23.01
N LYS A 603 20.82 9.28 23.59
CA LYS A 603 22.04 8.52 23.28
C LYS A 603 22.05 8.03 21.83
N LEU A 604 20.92 7.56 21.32
CA LEU A 604 20.77 7.15 19.92
C LEU A 604 21.02 8.33 18.98
N TYR A 605 20.42 9.50 19.27
CA TYR A 605 20.63 10.71 18.48
C TYR A 605 22.11 11.15 18.45
N ALA A 606 22.76 11.18 19.61
CA ALA A 606 24.18 11.52 19.70
C ALA A 606 25.07 10.55 18.90
N ARG A 607 24.80 9.26 18.97
CA ARG A 607 25.51 8.24 18.16
C ARG A 607 25.28 8.44 16.67
N TYR A 608 24.04 8.66 16.25
CA TYR A 608 23.68 8.91 14.86
C TYR A 608 24.32 10.18 14.31
N ALA A 609 24.35 11.26 15.09
CA ALA A 609 24.99 12.52 14.71
C ALA A 609 26.51 12.36 14.52
N ALA A 610 27.16 11.53 15.34
CA ALA A 610 28.59 11.24 15.23
C ALA A 610 28.91 10.27 14.08
N HIS A 611 28.10 9.24 13.88
CA HIS A 611 28.30 8.15 12.92
C HIS A 611 26.97 7.76 12.25
N PRO A 612 26.53 8.49 11.20
CA PRO A 612 25.28 8.21 10.54
C PRO A 612 25.22 6.79 9.98
N SER A 613 24.16 6.03 10.37
CA SER A 613 23.88 4.69 9.87
C SER A 613 22.41 4.52 9.56
N ASP A 614 22.08 3.61 8.62
CA ASP A 614 20.70 3.29 8.24
C ASP A 614 19.87 2.84 9.46
N ALA A 615 20.42 1.94 10.27
CA ALA A 615 19.70 1.37 11.41
C ALA A 615 19.37 2.41 12.47
N ASP A 616 20.31 3.32 12.79
CA ASP A 616 20.07 4.38 13.74
C ASP A 616 19.11 5.44 13.19
N ALA A 617 19.25 5.81 11.90
CA ALA A 617 18.36 6.75 11.23
C ALA A 617 16.89 6.27 11.26
N MET A 618 16.67 5.02 10.92
CA MET A 618 15.32 4.44 10.89
C MET A 618 14.70 4.37 12.27
N THR A 619 15.48 3.94 13.27
CA THR A 619 15.00 3.87 14.65
C THR A 619 14.66 5.24 15.21
N LEU A 620 15.55 6.21 14.98
CA LEU A 620 15.37 7.60 15.37
C LEU A 620 14.12 8.17 14.69
N PHE A 621 13.98 7.95 13.39
CA PHE A 621 12.85 8.45 12.61
C PHE A 621 11.50 7.92 13.13
N LEU A 622 11.37 6.62 13.43
CA LEU A 622 10.15 6.04 14.00
C LEU A 622 9.79 6.64 15.35
N ALA A 623 10.79 6.79 16.23
CA ALA A 623 10.57 7.36 17.55
C ALA A 623 10.17 8.85 17.47
N LEU A 624 10.80 9.62 16.60
CA LEU A 624 10.54 11.05 16.45
C LEU A 624 9.23 11.34 15.72
N THR A 625 8.86 10.54 14.71
CA THR A 625 7.55 10.67 14.06
C THR A 625 6.42 10.35 15.02
N PHE A 626 6.60 9.35 15.90
CA PHE A 626 5.66 9.05 16.96
C PHE A 626 5.52 10.21 17.96
N ALA A 627 6.63 10.79 18.43
CA ALA A 627 6.62 11.91 19.35
C ALA A 627 5.92 13.16 18.75
N ALA A 628 6.29 13.52 17.53
CA ALA A 628 5.67 14.63 16.81
C ALA A 628 4.16 14.42 16.59
N TRP A 629 3.76 13.19 16.26
CA TRP A 629 2.36 12.84 16.05
C TRP A 629 1.53 12.90 17.34
N VAL A 630 2.04 12.38 18.47
CA VAL A 630 1.36 12.45 19.78
C VAL A 630 1.14 13.92 20.17
N ARG A 631 2.16 14.77 20.02
CA ARG A 631 2.02 16.21 20.27
C ARG A 631 0.95 16.84 19.39
N GLN A 632 0.97 16.58 18.08
CA GLN A 632 0.07 17.19 17.12
C GLN A 632 -1.38 16.73 17.28
N SER A 633 -1.59 15.44 17.54
CA SER A 633 -2.92 14.85 17.65
C SER A 633 -3.60 15.18 18.98
N GLY A 634 -2.83 15.61 20.00
CA GLY A 634 -3.33 15.83 21.35
C GLY A 634 -3.85 14.56 22.04
N VAL A 635 -3.53 13.40 21.48
CA VAL A 635 -3.92 12.09 22.00
C VAL A 635 -3.07 11.78 23.24
N GLY A 636 -3.72 11.43 24.34
CA GLY A 636 -3.04 11.15 25.62
C GLY A 636 -3.05 12.31 26.64
N HIS A 637 -3.55 13.50 26.26
CA HIS A 637 -3.70 14.65 27.16
C HIS A 637 -5.18 14.95 27.51
N ARG A 638 -6.14 14.09 27.13
CA ARG A 638 -7.56 14.23 27.47
C ARG A 638 -8.03 13.16 28.47
#